data_8f328cbb4f7cfbc7434d118af8a79f63
#
_entry.id   8f328cbb4f7cfbc7434d118af8a79f63
#
_cell.length_a   1.000
_cell.length_b   1.000
_cell.length_c   1.000
_cell.angle_alpha   90.00
_cell.angle_beta   90.00
_cell.angle_gamma   90.00
#
_symmetry.space_group_name_H-M   'P 1'
#
loop_
_entity.id
_entity.type
_entity.pdbx_description
1 polymer ?
#
loop_
_entity_poly.entity_id
_entity_poly.type
_entity_poly.pdbx_seq_one_letter_code
_entity_poly.pdbx_strand_id
1 'polypeptide(L)'
;MSSQVPYPDKDSISKLLSSENIQNLIVDHEPLLTIPPALEYFTKNPPAVESPFIYCKNLFLKNKAGGLYLITAAHDTKTDYKLLCKIFKTKNGNIREAEKDKLTSYLHVEPGHVNSFSLLNLSQEQKNEVHFHLDKNLVDNYKTIGIPPMNSSSTCWIKPDDLKKLLEKNGITVNITDFTVKEEEQPKKEEKKEKKEKKGEKGDKKDKKEKKEKKEENADEDISSLGIQNKKEENFSDWYSECITKSEMIDYYDISGCYILRPWSYEIWEKIQDYLNTLIKNIGVKNYNFPLFVSQKALFKEKEHVEGFSPEVAWVTKSGKGEIDPPIAIRPTSETIMYPLFAKWIRSHRDLPFLANQWTNIVRWEFKNPTPFIRTREFLWQEGHTVHATFEEAEQMVYKILEFYRMVYEDLCACPVIPGIKTENEKFPGGAFTTSIEGFLPNGKGVQCATSHHLGQNFSKMFEIVFLDKEKKKQLAWQTSWGLTTRTIGVLVMMHGDNKGLVLPPKVAPTQVVIVPIKTSKDNAEEILGKGNEIYEQLKKENIRVIFDDSEMHTPGWKYAQWELKGVPIRIEYGKKDLSKGQVTFFCRDTLEKFTVKCEDVVNKIKETLDTIQKRMFEKQIERVKNSTTHAKDFNSFLEGLNKGNLVYTPWCKDSDCEDKVKEKVKEIAEKSQEQDTVGTCKTLNMPLKQEKLNEDDKCFFCGKKAQTWAIWGRSY
;
A
#
# COMPACT_ATOMS: atom_id res chain seq x y z
N MET A 1 7.76 -39.97 30.81
CA MET A 1 6.96 -38.89 31.36
C MET A 1 7.90 -37.82 31.85
N SER A 2 8.28 -36.84 31.05
CA SER A 2 9.07 -35.71 31.49
C SER A 2 8.12 -34.74 32.18
N SER A 3 8.32 -34.48 33.45
CA SER A 3 7.63 -33.46 34.22
C SER A 3 7.95 -32.10 33.59
N GLN A 4 7.03 -31.55 32.78
CA GLN A 4 7.10 -30.17 32.38
C GLN A 4 6.94 -29.31 33.63
N VAL A 5 8.00 -28.59 33.99
CA VAL A 5 7.93 -27.53 34.99
C VAL A 5 6.97 -26.47 34.38
N PRO A 6 5.88 -26.11 35.09
CA PRO A 6 4.96 -25.10 34.55
C PRO A 6 5.71 -23.79 34.37
N TYR A 7 5.51 -23.13 33.22
CA TYR A 7 6.14 -21.84 32.94
C TYR A 7 5.72 -20.79 34.00
N PRO A 8 6.63 -19.86 34.37
CA PRO A 8 6.32 -18.82 35.33
C PRO A 8 5.06 -18.03 34.91
N ASP A 9 4.15 -17.93 35.86
CA ASP A 9 2.98 -17.05 35.81
C ASP A 9 3.16 -15.88 36.80
N LYS A 10 2.15 -15.03 36.96
CA LYS A 10 2.14 -13.92 37.90
C LYS A 10 2.56 -14.37 39.33
N ASP A 11 2.00 -15.48 39.79
CA ASP A 11 2.23 -15.98 41.14
C ASP A 11 3.66 -16.52 41.32
N SER A 12 4.20 -17.15 40.30
CA SER A 12 5.59 -17.59 40.24
C SER A 12 6.56 -16.40 40.28
N ILE A 13 6.28 -15.33 39.52
CA ILE A 13 7.05 -14.08 39.53
C ILE A 13 6.99 -13.44 40.91
N SER A 14 5.80 -13.33 41.52
CA SER A 14 5.65 -12.79 42.89
C SER A 14 6.45 -13.56 43.92
N LYS A 15 6.41 -14.89 43.88
CA LYS A 15 7.20 -15.76 44.76
C LYS A 15 8.72 -15.60 44.55
N LEU A 16 9.13 -15.49 43.26
CA LEU A 16 10.54 -15.28 42.93
C LEU A 16 11.05 -13.95 43.48
N LEU A 17 10.33 -12.86 43.26
CA LEU A 17 10.69 -11.54 43.77
C LEU A 17 10.80 -11.54 45.31
N SER A 18 9.86 -12.21 45.97
CA SER A 18 9.87 -12.35 47.43
C SER A 18 11.07 -13.17 47.94
N SER A 19 11.41 -14.28 47.28
CA SER A 19 12.57 -15.13 47.65
C SER A 19 13.91 -14.43 47.44
N GLU A 20 13.96 -13.46 46.50
CA GLU A 20 15.15 -12.65 46.24
C GLU A 20 15.22 -11.37 47.08
N ASN A 21 14.28 -11.17 48.04
CA ASN A 21 14.14 -9.95 48.84
C ASN A 21 14.03 -8.66 47.97
N ILE A 22 13.41 -8.75 46.79
CA ILE A 22 13.20 -7.62 45.90
C ILE A 22 11.90 -6.91 46.26
N GLN A 23 12.02 -5.62 46.59
CA GLN A 23 10.86 -4.79 46.87
C GLN A 23 10.05 -4.56 45.59
N ASN A 24 8.78 -4.92 45.60
CA ASN A 24 7.88 -4.76 44.48
C ASN A 24 6.45 -4.50 44.94
N LEU A 25 5.61 -4.01 44.00
CA LEU A 25 4.16 -3.88 44.16
C LEU A 25 3.47 -4.44 42.93
N ILE A 26 2.64 -5.47 43.08
CA ILE A 26 1.81 -5.97 41.97
C ILE A 26 0.39 -5.43 42.14
N VAL A 27 -0.07 -4.73 41.14
CA VAL A 27 -1.43 -4.12 41.06
C VAL A 27 -2.24 -4.90 40.04
N ASP A 28 -3.37 -5.44 40.46
CA ASP A 28 -4.35 -6.07 39.58
C ASP A 28 -5.33 -5.03 38.97
N HIS A 29 -5.70 -5.22 37.72
CA HIS A 29 -6.56 -4.32 36.97
C HIS A 29 -7.21 -5.06 35.79
N GLU A 30 -8.17 -4.44 35.11
CA GLU A 30 -8.69 -4.95 33.84
C GLU A 30 -7.56 -5.07 32.80
N PRO A 31 -7.71 -5.95 31.79
CA PRO A 31 -6.66 -6.19 30.80
C PRO A 31 -6.18 -4.93 30.08
N LEU A 32 -4.89 -4.60 30.17
CA LEU A 32 -4.23 -3.45 29.52
C LEU A 32 -3.26 -3.97 28.45
N LEU A 33 -3.77 -4.20 27.25
CA LEU A 33 -3.02 -4.81 26.13
C LEU A 33 -2.13 -3.81 25.37
N THR A 34 -2.38 -2.50 25.52
CA THR A 34 -1.65 -1.44 24.82
C THR A 34 -1.30 -0.28 25.76
N ILE A 35 -0.35 0.55 25.34
CA ILE A 35 0.15 1.67 26.15
C ILE A 35 -0.91 2.71 26.49
N PRO A 36 -1.76 3.21 25.56
CA PRO A 36 -2.71 4.28 25.89
C PRO A 36 -3.70 3.95 27.02
N PRO A 37 -4.37 2.77 27.04
CA PRO A 37 -5.20 2.37 28.18
C PRO A 37 -4.44 2.23 29.51
N ALA A 38 -3.18 1.76 29.46
CA ALA A 38 -2.35 1.62 30.66
C ALA A 38 -2.01 3.00 31.24
N LEU A 39 -1.65 3.97 30.43
CA LEU A 39 -1.38 5.33 30.86
C LEU A 39 -2.63 6.01 31.44
N GLU A 40 -3.78 5.84 30.79
CA GLU A 40 -5.06 6.36 31.30
C GLU A 40 -5.39 5.76 32.67
N TYR A 41 -5.24 4.44 32.81
CA TYR A 41 -5.50 3.73 34.07
C TYR A 41 -4.61 4.22 35.19
N PHE A 42 -3.28 4.27 35.00
CA PHE A 42 -2.32 4.67 36.03
C PHE A 42 -2.27 6.19 36.28
N THR A 43 -2.78 7.00 35.37
CA THR A 43 -3.02 8.42 35.64
C THR A 43 -4.19 8.60 36.62
N LYS A 44 -5.25 7.78 36.50
CA LYS A 44 -6.41 7.80 37.40
C LYS A 44 -6.15 7.05 38.73
N ASN A 45 -5.31 6.03 38.68
CA ASN A 45 -5.00 5.12 39.80
C ASN A 45 -3.47 5.02 39.99
N PRO A 46 -2.80 6.08 40.47
CA PRO A 46 -1.36 6.06 40.63
C PRO A 46 -0.92 4.95 41.64
N PRO A 47 0.11 4.16 41.31
CA PRO A 47 0.59 3.12 42.20
C PRO A 47 1.25 3.73 43.43
N ALA A 48 1.11 3.04 44.60
CA ALA A 48 1.75 3.46 45.86
C ALA A 48 3.23 3.05 45.88
N VAL A 49 4.04 3.64 45.00
CA VAL A 49 5.48 3.34 44.82
C VAL A 49 6.35 4.61 44.86
N GLU A 50 7.66 4.42 44.94
CA GLU A 50 8.62 5.52 44.98
C GLU A 50 8.63 6.28 43.61
N SER A 51 8.48 7.59 43.71
CA SER A 51 8.45 8.49 42.53
C SER A 51 9.85 9.05 42.20
N PRO A 52 10.21 9.33 40.94
CA PRO A 52 9.37 9.22 39.75
C PRO A 52 9.18 7.76 39.28
N PHE A 53 7.99 7.44 38.82
CA PHE A 53 7.66 6.13 38.26
C PHE A 53 7.13 6.26 36.82
N ILE A 54 7.27 5.16 36.03
CA ILE A 54 6.82 5.11 34.64
C ILE A 54 6.36 3.70 34.27
N TYR A 55 5.34 3.60 33.38
CA TYR A 55 4.92 2.36 32.75
C TYR A 55 5.79 2.07 31.52
N CYS A 56 6.24 0.81 31.37
CA CYS A 56 7.15 0.42 30.30
C CYS A 56 6.41 -0.17 29.09
N LYS A 57 6.98 0.05 27.90
CA LYS A 57 6.67 -0.72 26.71
C LYS A 57 7.71 -1.82 26.50
N ASN A 58 7.26 -2.95 25.95
CA ASN A 58 8.13 -4.08 25.65
C ASN A 58 7.99 -4.47 24.19
N LEU A 59 9.12 -4.68 23.49
CA LEU A 59 9.17 -5.04 22.08
C LEU A 59 10.02 -6.29 21.90
N PHE A 60 9.51 -7.30 21.19
CA PHE A 60 10.29 -8.46 20.79
C PHE A 60 10.50 -8.46 19.29
N LEU A 61 11.73 -8.28 18.87
CA LEU A 61 12.12 -7.98 17.49
C LEU A 61 13.09 -9.03 16.97
N LYS A 62 13.14 -9.18 15.63
CA LYS A 62 14.18 -9.97 14.97
C LYS A 62 14.83 -9.19 13.83
N ASN A 63 16.08 -9.51 13.54
CA ASN A 63 16.75 -9.06 12.33
C ASN A 63 16.70 -10.12 11.21
N LYS A 64 17.03 -9.73 9.97
CA LYS A 64 17.07 -10.68 8.83
C LYS A 64 18.09 -11.81 8.97
N ALA A 65 19.10 -11.64 9.81
CA ALA A 65 20.11 -12.67 10.09
C ALA A 65 19.70 -13.65 11.20
N GLY A 66 18.47 -13.52 11.74
CA GLY A 66 17.93 -14.42 12.79
C GLY A 66 18.18 -13.95 14.22
N GLY A 67 18.95 -12.88 14.47
CA GLY A 67 19.17 -12.35 15.83
C GLY A 67 17.87 -11.81 16.45
N LEU A 68 17.62 -12.15 17.71
CA LEU A 68 16.43 -11.78 18.46
C LEU A 68 16.75 -10.71 19.50
N TYR A 69 15.87 -9.72 19.65
CA TYR A 69 16.04 -8.58 20.55
C TYR A 69 14.77 -8.38 21.37
N LEU A 70 14.90 -8.35 22.70
CA LEU A 70 13.82 -7.90 23.58
C LEU A 70 14.22 -6.54 24.17
N ILE A 71 13.34 -5.55 24.02
CA ILE A 71 13.56 -4.18 24.51
C ILE A 71 12.51 -3.87 25.56
N THR A 72 12.94 -3.39 26.71
CA THR A 72 12.07 -2.75 27.71
C THR A 72 12.44 -1.28 27.81
N ALA A 73 11.53 -0.39 27.44
CA ALA A 73 11.78 1.04 27.37
C ALA A 73 10.65 1.84 28.03
N ALA A 74 10.92 3.12 28.35
CA ALA A 74 9.88 4.04 28.74
C ALA A 74 8.82 4.17 27.64
N HIS A 75 7.56 4.33 28.01
CA HIS A 75 6.48 4.37 27.02
C HIS A 75 6.67 5.45 25.96
N ASP A 76 7.30 6.58 26.31
CA ASP A 76 7.57 7.75 25.46
C ASP A 76 8.93 7.71 24.73
N THR A 77 9.82 6.76 25.07
CA THR A 77 11.10 6.57 24.36
C THR A 77 10.85 6.23 22.89
N LYS A 78 11.50 6.95 21.96
CA LYS A 78 11.43 6.65 20.53
C LYS A 78 12.12 5.31 20.23
N THR A 79 11.37 4.39 19.65
CA THR A 79 11.85 3.04 19.30
C THR A 79 11.48 2.71 17.83
N ASP A 80 11.59 3.69 16.91
CA ASP A 80 11.37 3.42 15.49
C ASP A 80 12.46 2.47 14.93
N TYR A 81 12.09 1.69 13.91
CA TYR A 81 12.98 0.65 13.39
C TYR A 81 14.27 1.19 12.73
N LYS A 82 14.26 2.43 12.22
CA LYS A 82 15.47 3.04 11.66
C LYS A 82 16.48 3.37 12.75
N LEU A 83 16.01 3.91 13.87
CA LEU A 83 16.82 4.16 15.05
C LEU A 83 17.38 2.85 15.63
N LEU A 84 16.54 1.82 15.76
CA LEU A 84 16.96 0.50 16.26
C LEU A 84 17.99 -0.17 15.35
N CYS A 85 17.84 -0.02 14.01
CA CYS A 85 18.87 -0.50 13.08
C CYS A 85 20.23 0.17 13.29
N LYS A 86 20.26 1.48 13.57
CA LYS A 86 21.50 2.20 13.89
C LYS A 86 22.10 1.70 15.21
N ILE A 87 21.31 1.60 16.26
CA ILE A 87 21.74 1.17 17.60
C ILE A 87 22.31 -0.25 17.55
N PHE A 88 21.63 -1.19 16.87
CA PHE A 88 22.04 -2.59 16.78
C PHE A 88 23.01 -2.86 15.62
N LYS A 89 23.49 -1.79 14.93
CA LYS A 89 24.45 -1.84 13.81
C LYS A 89 24.00 -2.80 12.69
N THR A 90 22.71 -2.84 12.41
CA THR A 90 22.12 -3.61 11.32
C THR A 90 21.81 -2.69 10.13
N LYS A 91 21.65 -3.25 8.92
CA LYS A 91 21.23 -2.45 7.76
C LYS A 91 19.79 -1.96 7.94
N ASN A 92 19.47 -0.76 7.45
CA ASN A 92 18.10 -0.22 7.47
C ASN A 92 17.10 -1.21 6.86
N GLY A 93 15.91 -1.33 7.48
CA GLY A 93 14.87 -2.27 7.06
C GLY A 93 15.10 -3.73 7.48
N ASN A 94 16.15 -4.02 8.26
CA ASN A 94 16.47 -5.37 8.68
C ASN A 94 15.84 -5.79 10.03
N ILE A 95 15.22 -4.86 10.77
CA ILE A 95 14.56 -5.16 12.06
C ILE A 95 13.05 -5.12 11.85
N ARG A 96 12.36 -6.12 12.41
CA ARG A 96 10.89 -6.24 12.41
C ARG A 96 10.43 -6.96 13.69
N GLU A 97 9.14 -6.93 13.97
CA GLU A 97 8.57 -7.74 15.04
C GLU A 97 8.84 -9.23 14.81
N ALA A 98 9.14 -9.94 15.89
CA ALA A 98 9.30 -11.39 15.83
C ALA A 98 7.94 -12.06 15.58
N GLU A 99 7.92 -13.16 14.83
CA GLU A 99 6.69 -13.90 14.53
C GLU A 99 6.10 -14.53 15.79
N LYS A 100 4.77 -14.80 15.73
CA LYS A 100 4.01 -15.42 16.83
C LYS A 100 4.67 -16.73 17.32
N ASP A 101 5.17 -17.54 16.39
CA ASP A 101 5.82 -18.81 16.72
C ASP A 101 7.08 -18.62 17.58
N LYS A 102 7.83 -17.52 17.37
CA LYS A 102 8.99 -17.15 18.20
C LYS A 102 8.58 -16.66 19.59
N LEU A 103 7.48 -15.88 19.68
CA LEU A 103 6.92 -15.48 20.97
C LEU A 103 6.56 -16.70 21.83
N THR A 104 5.85 -17.65 21.23
CA THR A 104 5.40 -18.85 21.93
C THR A 104 6.56 -19.82 22.26
N SER A 105 7.51 -20.03 21.34
CA SER A 105 8.60 -20.99 21.51
C SER A 105 9.76 -20.49 22.37
N TYR A 106 9.97 -19.16 22.47
CA TYR A 106 11.04 -18.57 23.28
C TYR A 106 10.52 -17.99 24.59
N LEU A 107 9.55 -17.09 24.50
CA LEU A 107 9.08 -16.32 25.66
C LEU A 107 7.89 -16.96 26.36
N HIS A 108 7.25 -17.96 25.74
CA HIS A 108 6.04 -18.64 26.21
C HIS A 108 4.91 -17.67 26.61
N VAL A 109 4.74 -16.62 25.78
CA VAL A 109 3.67 -15.62 25.94
C VAL A 109 2.88 -15.46 24.65
N GLU A 110 1.62 -15.03 24.77
CA GLU A 110 0.78 -14.64 23.64
C GLU A 110 1.13 -13.21 23.16
N PRO A 111 0.78 -12.84 21.90
CA PRO A 111 0.87 -11.47 21.43
C PRO A 111 0.18 -10.49 22.38
N GLY A 112 0.85 -9.38 22.70
CA GLY A 112 0.38 -8.40 23.67
C GLY A 112 0.85 -8.64 25.11
N HIS A 113 1.47 -9.81 25.42
CA HIS A 113 1.99 -10.14 26.75
C HIS A 113 3.51 -10.15 26.85
N VAL A 114 4.21 -9.62 25.84
CA VAL A 114 5.69 -9.51 25.86
C VAL A 114 6.13 -8.63 27.03
N ASN A 115 7.06 -9.12 27.83
CA ASN A 115 7.60 -8.43 28.98
C ASN A 115 9.00 -8.95 29.34
N SER A 116 9.77 -8.22 30.14
CA SER A 116 11.14 -8.63 30.56
C SER A 116 11.17 -9.86 31.45
N PHE A 117 10.14 -10.16 32.23
CA PHE A 117 10.08 -11.37 33.03
C PHE A 117 9.96 -12.63 32.15
N SER A 118 9.45 -12.52 30.93
CA SER A 118 9.37 -13.66 30.02
C SER A 118 10.74 -14.21 29.58
N LEU A 119 11.82 -13.45 29.76
CA LEU A 119 13.18 -13.92 29.54
C LEU A 119 13.58 -15.05 30.51
N LEU A 120 12.92 -15.17 31.66
CA LEU A 120 13.13 -16.25 32.60
C LEU A 120 12.71 -17.63 32.07
N ASN A 121 11.90 -17.65 31.01
CA ASN A 121 11.45 -18.87 30.33
C ASN A 121 12.50 -19.43 29.34
N LEU A 122 13.53 -18.65 28.99
CA LEU A 122 14.53 -19.05 28.01
C LEU A 122 15.38 -20.24 28.52
N SER A 123 15.57 -21.24 27.67
CA SER A 123 16.57 -22.29 27.89
C SER A 123 17.98 -21.71 27.89
N GLN A 124 18.95 -22.46 28.37
CA GLN A 124 20.35 -22.00 28.44
C GLN A 124 20.90 -21.66 27.03
N GLU A 125 20.48 -22.39 26.01
CA GLU A 125 20.86 -22.13 24.62
C GLU A 125 20.19 -20.83 24.08
N GLN A 126 18.90 -20.67 24.35
CA GLN A 126 18.13 -19.50 23.91
C GLN A 126 18.58 -18.18 24.56
N LYS A 127 19.15 -18.23 25.78
CA LYS A 127 19.73 -17.06 26.46
C LYS A 127 20.89 -16.44 25.69
N ASN A 128 21.59 -17.21 24.86
CA ASN A 128 22.65 -16.72 23.99
C ASN A 128 22.14 -16.14 22.67
N GLU A 129 20.88 -16.44 22.28
CA GLU A 129 20.29 -16.00 21.06
C GLU A 129 19.45 -14.70 21.21
N VAL A 130 18.95 -14.44 22.42
CA VAL A 130 18.09 -13.29 22.71
C VAL A 130 18.90 -12.18 23.38
N HIS A 131 19.04 -11.05 22.70
CA HIS A 131 19.69 -9.85 23.22
C HIS A 131 18.68 -8.98 23.96
N PHE A 132 18.84 -8.82 25.27
CA PHE A 132 17.97 -7.97 26.06
C PHE A 132 18.55 -6.57 26.20
N HIS A 133 17.71 -5.56 25.94
CA HIS A 133 18.05 -4.15 26.03
C HIS A 133 17.09 -3.42 26.98
N LEU A 134 17.65 -2.85 28.04
CA LEU A 134 16.95 -1.99 29.01
C LEU A 134 17.27 -0.52 28.66
N ASP A 135 16.25 0.29 28.51
CA ASP A 135 16.41 1.70 28.19
C ASP A 135 17.15 2.45 29.30
N LYS A 136 18.22 3.13 28.92
CA LYS A 136 19.01 3.95 29.85
C LYS A 136 18.16 5.01 30.54
N ASN A 137 17.16 5.58 29.86
CA ASN A 137 16.23 6.54 30.43
C ASN A 137 15.47 5.97 31.65
N LEU A 138 15.15 4.67 31.66
CA LEU A 138 14.52 4.02 32.83
C LEU A 138 15.43 3.97 34.03
N VAL A 139 16.73 3.70 33.82
CA VAL A 139 17.72 3.57 34.86
C VAL A 139 18.11 4.93 35.45
N ASP A 140 18.30 5.93 34.61
CA ASP A 140 18.81 7.25 35.02
C ASP A 140 17.73 8.15 35.63
N ASN A 141 16.48 8.05 35.18
CA ASN A 141 15.45 9.06 35.48
C ASN A 141 14.26 8.55 36.32
N TYR A 142 14.11 7.22 36.52
CA TYR A 142 12.97 6.67 37.25
C TYR A 142 13.38 5.79 38.43
N LYS A 143 12.65 5.95 39.53
CA LYS A 143 12.86 5.13 40.74
C LYS A 143 12.14 3.79 40.66
N THR A 144 11.00 3.79 39.97
CA THR A 144 10.16 2.59 39.83
C THR A 144 9.62 2.47 38.40
N ILE A 145 9.62 1.27 37.87
CA ILE A 145 9.10 0.95 36.55
C ILE A 145 7.98 -0.08 36.62
N GLY A 146 6.93 0.10 35.80
CA GLY A 146 5.80 -0.80 35.75
C GLY A 146 5.90 -1.75 34.56
N ILE A 147 5.87 -3.05 34.78
CA ILE A 147 6.01 -4.10 33.80
C ILE A 147 4.94 -5.18 34.04
N PRO A 148 4.21 -5.64 32.99
CA PRO A 148 3.26 -6.74 33.12
C PRO A 148 3.95 -8.03 33.59
N PRO A 149 3.50 -8.71 34.70
CA PRO A 149 4.08 -9.95 35.16
C PRO A 149 3.44 -11.15 34.47
N MET A 150 3.80 -11.43 33.20
CA MET A 150 3.34 -12.55 32.37
C MET A 150 1.87 -12.48 31.91
N ASN A 151 1.11 -11.46 32.27
CA ASN A 151 -0.28 -11.24 31.83
C ASN A 151 -0.59 -9.76 31.61
N SER A 152 -1.74 -9.45 31.05
CA SER A 152 -2.20 -8.07 30.82
C SER A 152 -3.13 -7.51 31.89
N SER A 153 -3.50 -8.31 32.91
CA SER A 153 -4.44 -7.95 33.97
C SER A 153 -3.76 -7.57 35.27
N SER A 154 -2.43 -7.44 35.28
CA SER A 154 -1.68 -6.94 36.40
C SER A 154 -0.38 -6.24 35.96
N THR A 155 0.12 -5.35 36.82
CA THR A 155 1.41 -4.65 36.61
C THR A 155 2.27 -4.78 37.84
N CYS A 156 3.50 -5.26 37.65
CA CYS A 156 4.52 -5.32 38.67
C CYS A 156 5.35 -4.02 38.63
N TRP A 157 5.38 -3.30 39.74
CA TRP A 157 6.19 -2.10 39.94
C TRP A 157 7.48 -2.49 40.70
N ILE A 158 8.62 -2.27 40.05
CA ILE A 158 9.96 -2.71 40.54
C ILE A 158 11.00 -1.63 40.23
N LYS A 159 12.10 -1.58 41.00
CA LYS A 159 13.24 -0.71 40.67
C LYS A 159 13.99 -1.23 39.44
N PRO A 160 14.44 -0.34 38.50
CA PRO A 160 15.21 -0.77 37.33
C PRO A 160 16.44 -1.62 37.67
N ASP A 161 17.19 -1.23 38.72
CA ASP A 161 18.38 -1.96 39.17
C ASP A 161 18.05 -3.34 39.73
N ASP A 162 16.90 -3.50 40.39
CA ASP A 162 16.50 -4.79 40.96
C ASP A 162 16.03 -5.73 39.84
N LEU A 163 15.34 -5.22 38.83
CA LEU A 163 15.03 -5.99 37.62
C LEU A 163 16.31 -6.46 36.93
N LYS A 164 17.29 -5.55 36.73
CA LYS A 164 18.60 -5.88 36.16
C LYS A 164 19.28 -7.00 36.92
N LYS A 165 19.42 -6.86 38.25
CA LYS A 165 20.05 -7.88 39.11
C LYS A 165 19.34 -9.22 39.04
N LEU A 166 18.01 -9.23 39.03
CA LEU A 166 17.21 -10.45 38.90
C LEU A 166 17.51 -11.18 37.59
N LEU A 167 17.52 -10.46 36.46
CA LEU A 167 17.77 -11.04 35.13
C LEU A 167 19.23 -11.54 35.03
N GLU A 168 20.21 -10.76 35.46
CA GLU A 168 21.64 -11.14 35.47
C GLU A 168 21.91 -12.38 36.32
N LYS A 169 21.30 -12.48 37.53
CA LYS A 169 21.36 -13.66 38.39
C LYS A 169 20.81 -14.92 37.70
N ASN A 170 19.84 -14.76 36.84
CA ASN A 170 19.26 -15.84 36.05
C ASN A 170 19.97 -16.08 34.70
N GLY A 171 21.15 -15.51 34.48
CA GLY A 171 22.00 -15.75 33.32
C GLY A 171 21.58 -14.97 32.06
N ILE A 172 20.81 -13.89 32.22
CA ILE A 172 20.43 -12.99 31.10
C ILE A 172 21.40 -11.80 31.11
N THR A 173 22.06 -11.56 29.97
CA THR A 173 22.91 -10.37 29.82
C THR A 173 22.03 -9.14 29.62
N VAL A 174 22.12 -8.13 30.50
CA VAL A 174 21.32 -6.90 30.40
C VAL A 174 22.18 -5.80 29.79
N ASN A 175 21.79 -5.35 28.56
CA ASN A 175 22.44 -4.24 27.91
C ASN A 175 21.69 -2.95 28.23
N ILE A 176 22.32 -2.02 28.96
CA ILE A 176 21.77 -0.67 29.16
C ILE A 176 21.99 0.12 27.85
N THR A 177 20.91 0.56 27.19
CA THR A 177 20.97 1.13 25.87
C THR A 177 20.35 2.51 25.84
N ASP A 178 21.10 3.46 25.31
CA ASP A 178 20.60 4.83 25.06
C ASP A 178 19.87 4.89 23.72
N PHE A 179 18.55 5.08 23.78
CA PHE A 179 17.70 5.23 22.59
C PHE A 179 17.56 6.69 22.12
N THR A 180 18.35 7.63 22.67
CA THR A 180 18.33 9.05 22.34
C THR A 180 19.48 9.50 21.44
N VAL A 181 20.22 8.57 20.81
CA VAL A 181 21.45 8.84 20.04
C VAL A 181 21.23 9.96 19.02
N LYS A 182 21.84 11.14 19.29
CA LYS A 182 22.06 12.21 18.31
C LYS A 182 23.18 11.77 17.38
N GLU A 183 23.14 12.18 16.11
CA GLU A 183 24.19 11.90 15.13
C GLU A 183 25.57 12.34 15.64
N GLU A 184 26.48 11.38 15.86
CA GLU A 184 27.89 11.69 16.06
C GLU A 184 28.50 12.11 14.73
N GLU A 185 29.01 13.33 14.69
CA GLU A 185 29.86 13.84 13.62
C GLU A 185 31.09 12.94 13.44
N GLN A 186 31.34 12.47 12.22
CA GLN A 186 32.57 11.74 11.89
C GLN A 186 33.79 12.68 12.06
N PRO A 187 34.88 12.25 12.69
CA PRO A 187 36.08 13.07 12.85
C PRO A 187 36.73 13.35 11.48
N LYS A 188 36.77 14.64 11.09
CA LYS A 188 37.57 15.10 9.97
C LYS A 188 39.04 14.90 10.28
N LYS A 189 39.76 14.26 9.35
CA LYS A 189 41.23 14.15 9.36
C LYS A 189 41.85 15.57 9.37
N GLU A 190 42.63 15.86 10.41
CA GLU A 190 43.48 17.04 10.47
C GLU A 190 44.60 16.97 9.41
N GLU A 191 44.65 17.94 8.50
CA GLU A 191 45.88 18.35 7.84
C GLU A 191 46.33 19.68 8.42
N LYS A 192 47.48 19.64 9.06
CA LYS A 192 48.23 20.82 9.54
C LYS A 192 48.61 21.73 8.38
N LYS A 193 48.31 23.03 8.47
CA LYS A 193 49.16 24.08 7.93
C LYS A 193 49.13 25.34 8.80
N GLU A 194 50.34 25.83 8.96
CA GLU A 194 50.79 26.86 9.93
C GLU A 194 50.24 28.27 9.71
N LYS A 195 50.28 28.99 10.82
CA LYS A 195 49.98 30.41 11.02
C LYS A 195 50.73 31.36 10.06
N LYS A 196 50.08 32.41 9.65
CA LYS A 196 50.63 33.80 9.68
C LYS A 196 49.55 34.81 9.92
N GLU A 197 49.74 35.57 10.99
CA GLU A 197 48.95 36.74 11.37
C GLU A 197 49.07 37.88 10.39
N LYS A 198 47.97 38.60 10.09
CA LYS A 198 47.98 40.08 9.98
C LYS A 198 46.58 40.62 10.27
N LYS A 199 46.56 41.55 11.23
CA LYS A 199 45.46 42.45 11.61
C LYS A 199 45.06 43.37 10.46
N GLY A 200 43.75 43.69 10.40
CA GLY A 200 43.24 44.82 9.64
C GLY A 200 41.71 44.81 9.55
N GLU A 201 41.10 45.79 10.16
CA GLU A 201 39.67 46.11 10.27
C GLU A 201 38.83 45.85 9.02
N LYS A 202 37.69 45.20 9.18
CA LYS A 202 36.41 45.45 8.49
C LYS A 202 35.29 44.58 9.11
N GLY A 203 34.69 45.09 10.17
CA GLY A 203 33.34 44.68 10.61
C GLY A 203 32.31 45.21 9.60
N ASP A 204 31.20 44.50 9.46
CA ASP A 204 29.96 44.78 8.72
C ASP A 204 29.67 44.05 7.39
N LYS A 205 30.59 43.22 6.88
CA LYS A 205 30.21 42.40 5.70
C LYS A 205 30.15 40.89 5.98
N LYS A 206 30.63 40.40 7.13
CA LYS A 206 30.66 38.98 7.46
C LYS A 206 29.31 38.46 7.98
N ASP A 207 28.60 39.23 8.78
CA ASP A 207 27.30 38.84 9.34
C ASP A 207 26.17 38.70 8.30
N LYS A 208 26.27 39.44 7.18
CA LYS A 208 25.29 39.29 6.09
C LYS A 208 25.57 38.08 5.18
N LYS A 209 26.84 37.66 5.07
CA LYS A 209 27.23 36.51 4.27
C LYS A 209 26.99 35.21 5.03
N GLU A 210 27.32 35.15 6.32
CA GLU A 210 27.00 33.98 7.18
C GLU A 210 25.49 33.78 7.39
N LYS A 211 24.69 34.88 7.50
CA LYS A 211 23.23 34.78 7.53
C LYS A 211 22.63 34.36 6.19
N LYS A 212 23.29 34.65 5.07
CA LYS A 212 22.84 34.25 3.74
C LYS A 212 23.23 32.78 3.46
N GLU A 213 24.46 32.38 3.82
CA GLU A 213 24.93 31.02 3.73
C GLU A 213 24.14 30.08 4.66
N LYS A 214 23.85 30.46 5.92
CA LYS A 214 22.96 29.67 6.82
C LYS A 214 21.50 29.63 6.37
N LYS A 215 21.00 30.66 5.63
CA LYS A 215 19.66 30.57 5.02
C LYS A 215 19.63 29.72 3.77
N GLU A 216 20.73 29.69 3.01
CA GLU A 216 20.85 28.81 1.83
C GLU A 216 21.10 27.37 2.27
N GLU A 217 21.92 27.10 3.29
CA GLU A 217 22.11 25.77 3.90
C GLU A 217 20.80 25.20 4.51
N ASN A 218 20.05 26.02 5.27
CA ASN A 218 18.75 25.59 5.81
C ASN A 218 17.67 25.39 4.71
N ALA A 219 17.75 26.13 3.60
CA ALA A 219 16.84 25.95 2.47
C ALA A 219 17.15 24.67 1.68
N ASP A 220 18.43 24.32 1.54
CA ASP A 220 18.86 23.09 0.87
C ASP A 220 18.59 21.85 1.73
N GLU A 221 18.72 21.93 3.06
CA GLU A 221 18.31 20.86 3.98
C GLU A 221 16.79 20.65 3.96
N ASP A 222 15.99 21.70 3.87
CA ASP A 222 14.53 21.65 3.79
C ASP A 222 14.07 21.05 2.45
N ILE A 223 14.76 21.34 1.35
CA ILE A 223 14.51 20.74 0.03
C ILE A 223 14.94 19.26 -0.01
N SER A 224 16.06 18.90 0.63
CA SER A 224 16.52 17.51 0.67
C SER A 224 15.61 16.59 1.48
N SER A 225 14.93 17.15 2.48
CA SER A 225 13.96 16.41 3.30
C SER A 225 12.65 16.11 2.57
N LEU A 226 12.27 16.93 1.59
CA LEU A 226 11.10 16.72 0.73
C LEU A 226 11.27 15.55 -0.24
N GLY A 227 12.48 15.34 -0.73
CA GLY A 227 12.79 14.35 -1.77
C GLY A 227 12.58 12.89 -1.32
N ILE A 228 12.34 11.99 -2.28
CA ILE A 228 12.30 10.55 -2.06
C ILE A 228 13.73 10.07 -1.76
N GLN A 229 13.89 9.31 -0.67
CA GLN A 229 15.18 8.82 -0.22
C GLN A 229 15.50 7.41 -0.75
N ASN A 230 14.47 6.56 -0.87
CA ASN A 230 14.61 5.23 -1.40
C ASN A 230 14.51 5.25 -2.93
N LYS A 231 15.41 4.53 -3.62
CA LYS A 231 15.33 4.43 -5.07
C LYS A 231 14.42 3.27 -5.49
N LYS A 232 13.65 3.50 -6.53
CA LYS A 232 12.67 2.56 -7.09
C LYS A 232 13.30 1.20 -7.44
N GLU A 233 14.51 1.22 -7.97
CA GLU A 233 15.24 0.04 -8.43
C GLU A 233 15.90 -0.74 -7.28
N GLU A 234 16.21 -0.06 -6.15
CA GLU A 234 16.91 -0.66 -5.02
C GLU A 234 15.94 -1.20 -3.96
N ASN A 235 14.88 -0.44 -3.66
CA ASN A 235 13.86 -0.82 -2.69
C ASN A 235 12.48 -0.33 -3.11
N PHE A 236 11.83 -1.11 -3.96
CA PHE A 236 10.54 -0.76 -4.57
C PHE A 236 9.43 -0.51 -3.53
N SER A 237 9.39 -1.28 -2.44
CA SER A 237 8.34 -1.17 -1.42
C SER A 237 8.43 0.13 -0.62
N ASP A 238 9.64 0.47 -0.15
CA ASP A 238 9.85 1.70 0.62
C ASP A 238 9.76 2.93 -0.29
N TRP A 239 10.30 2.84 -1.51
CA TRP A 239 10.11 3.88 -2.53
C TRP A 239 8.62 4.16 -2.77
N TYR A 240 7.80 3.12 -2.94
CA TYR A 240 6.37 3.28 -3.17
C TYR A 240 5.68 3.95 -1.99
N SER A 241 5.99 3.51 -0.76
CA SER A 241 5.46 4.11 0.47
C SER A 241 5.84 5.58 0.61
N GLU A 242 7.11 5.94 0.34
CA GLU A 242 7.54 7.34 0.33
C GLU A 242 6.86 8.15 -0.77
N CYS A 243 6.72 7.59 -1.97
CA CYS A 243 6.11 8.26 -3.10
C CYS A 243 4.67 8.71 -2.79
N ILE A 244 3.85 7.80 -2.24
CA ILE A 244 2.42 8.09 -1.96
C ILE A 244 2.21 8.95 -0.71
N THR A 245 3.10 8.88 0.28
CA THR A 245 2.97 9.69 1.51
C THR A 245 3.54 11.09 1.35
N LYS A 246 4.76 11.21 0.79
CA LYS A 246 5.40 12.52 0.60
C LYS A 246 4.69 13.38 -0.45
N SER A 247 4.07 12.77 -1.47
CA SER A 247 3.23 13.47 -2.45
C SER A 247 1.83 13.80 -1.94
N GLU A 248 1.54 13.52 -0.67
CA GLU A 248 0.26 13.81 -0.01
C GLU A 248 -0.94 13.06 -0.63
N MET A 249 -0.74 11.85 -1.13
CA MET A 249 -1.84 11.02 -1.63
C MET A 249 -2.62 10.35 -0.51
N ILE A 250 -1.92 9.86 0.53
CA ILE A 250 -2.52 9.16 1.66
C ILE A 250 -1.89 9.58 3.00
N ASP A 251 -2.64 9.31 4.08
CA ASP A 251 -2.10 9.16 5.43
C ASP A 251 -2.45 7.78 5.98
N TYR A 252 -1.60 7.27 6.85
CA TYR A 252 -1.87 6.03 7.58
C TYR A 252 -2.90 6.26 8.69
N TYR A 253 -3.76 5.27 8.87
CA TYR A 253 -4.75 5.24 9.94
C TYR A 253 -4.38 4.17 10.96
N ASP A 254 -4.92 4.22 12.18
CA ASP A 254 -4.61 3.29 13.26
C ASP A 254 -5.14 1.86 13.02
N ILE A 255 -6.10 1.70 12.10
CA ILE A 255 -6.56 0.39 11.67
C ILE A 255 -5.76 -0.06 10.45
N SER A 256 -4.95 -1.10 10.62
CA SER A 256 -4.11 -1.66 9.56
C SER A 256 -4.94 -2.06 8.32
N GLY A 257 -4.51 -1.59 7.15
CA GLY A 257 -5.19 -1.85 5.87
C GLY A 257 -6.34 -0.89 5.54
N CYS A 258 -6.62 0.08 6.43
CA CYS A 258 -7.47 1.23 6.18
C CYS A 258 -6.59 2.47 6.04
N TYR A 259 -6.86 3.32 5.06
CA TYR A 259 -6.03 4.49 4.75
C TYR A 259 -6.89 5.72 4.53
N ILE A 260 -6.37 6.88 4.91
CA ILE A 260 -6.98 8.16 4.58
C ILE A 260 -6.54 8.54 3.17
N LEU A 261 -7.48 8.61 2.23
CA LEU A 261 -7.22 9.17 0.90
C LEU A 261 -7.29 10.68 0.99
N ARG A 262 -6.15 11.35 0.73
CA ARG A 262 -6.07 12.81 0.72
C ARG A 262 -6.56 13.38 -0.62
N PRO A 263 -6.87 14.67 -0.71
CA PRO A 263 -7.45 15.27 -1.92
C PRO A 263 -6.71 14.92 -3.20
N TRP A 264 -5.37 14.86 -3.18
CA TRP A 264 -4.54 14.57 -4.35
C TRP A 264 -4.82 13.19 -4.97
N SER A 265 -5.02 12.16 -4.16
CA SER A 265 -5.41 10.83 -4.64
C SER A 265 -6.91 10.72 -4.91
N TYR A 266 -7.74 11.43 -4.11
CA TYR A 266 -9.18 11.35 -4.27
C TYR A 266 -9.65 12.00 -5.58
N GLU A 267 -9.05 13.12 -5.99
CA GLU A 267 -9.32 13.76 -7.28
C GLU A 267 -8.93 12.86 -8.47
N ILE A 268 -7.84 12.06 -8.34
CA ILE A 268 -7.53 11.03 -9.34
C ILE A 268 -8.66 9.99 -9.41
N TRP A 269 -9.18 9.55 -8.25
CA TRP A 269 -10.31 8.64 -8.21
C TRP A 269 -11.56 9.23 -8.86
N GLU A 270 -11.88 10.48 -8.61
CA GLU A 270 -13.00 11.19 -9.25
C GLU A 270 -12.85 11.24 -10.77
N LYS A 271 -11.65 11.46 -11.32
CA LYS A 271 -11.42 11.41 -12.77
C LYS A 271 -11.63 10.01 -13.34
N ILE A 272 -11.19 8.97 -12.65
CA ILE A 272 -11.45 7.57 -13.02
C ILE A 272 -12.96 7.29 -13.00
N GLN A 273 -13.63 7.76 -11.95
CA GLN A 273 -15.07 7.61 -11.76
C GLN A 273 -15.87 8.31 -12.86
N ASP A 274 -15.56 9.57 -13.17
CA ASP A 274 -16.21 10.36 -14.21
C ASP A 274 -16.06 9.71 -15.58
N TYR A 275 -14.84 9.26 -15.91
CA TYR A 275 -14.53 8.64 -17.18
C TYR A 275 -15.32 7.33 -17.37
N LEU A 276 -15.21 6.40 -16.41
CA LEU A 276 -15.91 5.12 -16.48
C LEU A 276 -17.45 5.31 -16.42
N ASN A 277 -17.91 6.19 -15.53
CA ASN A 277 -19.34 6.46 -15.38
C ASN A 277 -19.96 7.01 -16.66
N THR A 278 -19.23 7.82 -17.41
CA THR A 278 -19.66 8.28 -18.74
C THR A 278 -19.80 7.10 -19.71
N LEU A 279 -18.83 6.20 -19.77
CA LEU A 279 -18.87 5.03 -20.66
C LEU A 279 -20.05 4.10 -20.36
N ILE A 280 -20.23 3.73 -19.07
CA ILE A 280 -21.31 2.80 -18.68
C ILE A 280 -22.70 3.42 -18.81
N LYS A 281 -22.88 4.71 -18.54
CA LYS A 281 -24.16 5.40 -18.75
C LYS A 281 -24.56 5.47 -20.21
N ASN A 282 -23.61 5.63 -21.12
CA ASN A 282 -23.85 5.65 -22.57
C ASN A 282 -24.43 4.33 -23.10
N ILE A 283 -24.23 3.21 -22.37
CA ILE A 283 -24.86 1.91 -22.70
C ILE A 283 -26.11 1.62 -21.84
N GLY A 284 -26.62 2.59 -21.10
CA GLY A 284 -27.86 2.49 -20.34
C GLY A 284 -27.73 1.99 -18.91
N VAL A 285 -26.51 1.79 -18.37
CA VAL A 285 -26.30 1.41 -16.97
C VAL A 285 -26.74 2.54 -16.04
N LYS A 286 -27.45 2.19 -14.97
CA LYS A 286 -27.94 3.11 -13.94
C LYS A 286 -27.22 2.91 -12.62
N ASN A 287 -26.89 4.00 -11.95
CA ASN A 287 -26.32 3.95 -10.62
C ASN A 287 -27.39 3.74 -9.58
N TYR A 288 -27.10 2.84 -8.63
CA TYR A 288 -27.91 2.53 -7.45
C TYR A 288 -27.08 2.76 -6.19
N ASN A 289 -27.75 2.77 -5.04
CA ASN A 289 -27.12 2.71 -3.74
C ASN A 289 -27.80 1.60 -2.91
N PHE A 290 -27.02 0.61 -2.47
CA PHE A 290 -27.48 -0.49 -1.65
C PHE A 290 -26.90 -0.40 -0.23
N PRO A 291 -27.58 -0.97 0.78
CA PRO A 291 -27.13 -0.91 2.17
C PRO A 291 -25.74 -1.45 2.40
N LEU A 292 -25.04 -0.90 3.39
CA LEU A 292 -23.72 -1.34 3.83
C LEU A 292 -23.75 -2.71 4.53
N PHE A 293 -24.83 -2.99 5.28
CA PHE A 293 -24.93 -4.17 6.12
C PHE A 293 -25.61 -5.34 5.43
N VAL A 294 -25.06 -6.52 5.68
CA VAL A 294 -25.61 -7.81 5.21
C VAL A 294 -26.03 -8.64 6.40
N SER A 295 -27.22 -9.21 6.36
CA SER A 295 -27.66 -10.13 7.41
C SER A 295 -26.88 -11.44 7.35
N GLN A 296 -26.64 -12.04 8.52
CA GLN A 296 -25.98 -13.34 8.63
C GLN A 296 -26.67 -14.40 7.77
N LYS A 297 -28.01 -14.42 7.77
CA LYS A 297 -28.82 -15.35 6.96
C LYS A 297 -28.56 -15.21 5.45
N ALA A 298 -28.46 -13.98 4.95
CA ALA A 298 -28.18 -13.72 3.53
C ALA A 298 -26.80 -14.22 3.14
N LEU A 299 -25.79 -13.96 3.98
CA LEU A 299 -24.41 -14.36 3.72
C LEU A 299 -24.21 -15.88 3.74
N PHE A 300 -24.86 -16.58 4.67
CA PHE A 300 -24.76 -18.04 4.74
C PHE A 300 -25.46 -18.74 3.56
N LYS A 301 -26.54 -18.17 3.03
CA LYS A 301 -27.20 -18.70 1.83
C LYS A 301 -26.24 -18.75 0.63
N GLU A 302 -25.38 -17.76 0.47
CA GLU A 302 -24.36 -17.73 -0.59
C GLU A 302 -23.27 -18.78 -0.35
N LYS A 303 -22.77 -18.90 0.89
CA LYS A 303 -21.75 -19.88 1.27
C LYS A 303 -22.16 -21.33 1.02
N GLU A 304 -23.43 -21.66 1.20
CA GLU A 304 -23.97 -23.00 0.98
C GLU A 304 -24.05 -23.38 -0.51
N HIS A 305 -24.09 -22.41 -1.42
CA HIS A 305 -24.35 -22.60 -2.85
C HIS A 305 -23.15 -22.33 -3.75
N VAL A 306 -22.11 -21.64 -3.24
CA VAL A 306 -20.90 -21.31 -4.01
C VAL A 306 -19.70 -21.94 -3.34
N GLU A 307 -19.24 -23.07 -3.89
CA GLU A 307 -18.03 -23.75 -3.46
C GLU A 307 -16.81 -22.81 -3.56
N GLY A 308 -16.03 -22.68 -2.48
CA GLY A 308 -14.88 -21.79 -2.44
C GLY A 308 -15.15 -20.33 -2.08
N PHE A 309 -16.42 -19.91 -1.92
CA PHE A 309 -16.74 -18.55 -1.46
C PHE A 309 -16.78 -18.49 0.08
N SER A 310 -15.74 -17.94 0.68
CA SER A 310 -15.69 -17.70 2.12
C SER A 310 -14.95 -16.38 2.40
N PRO A 311 -15.55 -15.22 2.10
CA PRO A 311 -14.90 -13.96 2.37
C PRO A 311 -14.74 -13.77 3.88
N GLU A 312 -13.54 -13.37 4.31
CA GLU A 312 -13.33 -12.90 5.68
C GLU A 312 -14.07 -11.57 5.85
N VAL A 313 -15.22 -11.59 6.50
CA VAL A 313 -16.07 -10.43 6.72
C VAL A 313 -15.82 -9.81 8.11
N ALA A 314 -16.00 -8.50 8.20
CA ALA A 314 -16.06 -7.81 9.48
C ALA A 314 -17.49 -7.91 10.02
N TRP A 315 -17.64 -8.43 11.25
CA TRP A 315 -18.93 -8.59 11.93
C TRP A 315 -19.22 -7.43 12.86
N VAL A 316 -20.44 -6.91 12.81
CA VAL A 316 -20.96 -5.95 13.78
C VAL A 316 -21.85 -6.71 14.75
N THR A 317 -21.37 -6.83 15.99
CA THR A 317 -21.98 -7.62 17.05
C THR A 317 -22.62 -6.77 18.14
N LYS A 318 -22.32 -5.45 18.19
CA LYS A 318 -22.81 -4.52 19.22
C LYS A 318 -23.35 -3.22 18.64
N SER A 319 -24.39 -2.69 19.25
CA SER A 319 -24.92 -1.34 19.01
C SER A 319 -25.01 -0.60 20.35
N GLY A 320 -24.10 0.35 20.59
CA GLY A 320 -23.92 0.97 21.90
C GLY A 320 -23.58 -0.08 22.96
N LYS A 321 -24.46 -0.22 23.98
CA LYS A 321 -24.29 -1.22 25.05
C LYS A 321 -25.00 -2.56 24.78
N GLY A 322 -25.89 -2.61 23.77
CA GLY A 322 -26.64 -3.81 23.41
C GLY A 322 -25.93 -4.69 22.41
N GLU A 323 -26.13 -6.00 22.51
CA GLU A 323 -25.68 -6.94 21.49
C GLU A 323 -26.67 -6.99 20.32
N ILE A 324 -26.13 -7.23 19.11
CA ILE A 324 -26.93 -7.45 17.90
C ILE A 324 -26.97 -8.96 17.66
N ASP A 325 -28.16 -9.55 17.82
CA ASP A 325 -28.39 -10.98 17.60
C ASP A 325 -29.56 -11.17 16.62
N PRO A 326 -29.37 -11.86 15.49
CA PRO A 326 -28.08 -12.33 14.95
C PRO A 326 -27.16 -11.17 14.49
N PRO A 327 -25.83 -11.37 14.53
CA PRO A 327 -24.88 -10.36 14.10
C PRO A 327 -25.05 -10.03 12.62
N ILE A 328 -24.66 -8.82 12.24
CA ILE A 328 -24.68 -8.34 10.85
C ILE A 328 -23.26 -8.15 10.34
N ALA A 329 -23.04 -8.40 9.04
CA ALA A 329 -21.74 -8.23 8.41
C ALA A 329 -21.65 -6.90 7.67
N ILE A 330 -20.44 -6.32 7.59
CA ILE A 330 -20.14 -5.27 6.61
C ILE A 330 -19.93 -5.96 5.26
N ARG A 331 -20.56 -5.46 4.20
CA ARG A 331 -20.54 -6.10 2.87
C ARG A 331 -19.11 -6.26 2.32
N PRO A 332 -18.70 -7.49 1.93
CA PRO A 332 -17.46 -7.73 1.17
C PRO A 332 -17.69 -7.59 -0.34
N THR A 333 -18.95 -7.69 -0.76
CA THR A 333 -19.51 -7.55 -2.12
C THR A 333 -21.04 -7.49 -1.96
N SER A 334 -21.80 -7.17 -2.99
CA SER A 334 -23.22 -6.83 -2.84
C SER A 334 -24.20 -7.83 -3.48
N GLU A 335 -23.78 -8.97 -4.01
CA GLU A 335 -24.64 -9.97 -4.65
C GLU A 335 -25.79 -10.40 -3.72
N THR A 336 -25.47 -10.74 -2.46
CA THR A 336 -26.45 -11.15 -1.43
C THR A 336 -27.49 -10.10 -1.11
N ILE A 337 -27.17 -8.82 -1.34
CA ILE A 337 -28.08 -7.69 -1.10
C ILE A 337 -28.91 -7.44 -2.36
N MET A 338 -28.27 -7.41 -3.53
CA MET A 338 -28.86 -6.99 -4.79
C MET A 338 -29.79 -8.06 -5.39
N TYR A 339 -29.36 -9.31 -5.42
CA TYR A 339 -30.03 -10.36 -6.21
C TYR A 339 -31.42 -10.73 -5.71
N PRO A 340 -31.71 -10.75 -4.39
CA PRO A 340 -33.08 -10.91 -3.91
C PRO A 340 -34.03 -9.78 -4.36
N LEU A 341 -33.47 -8.58 -4.61
CA LEU A 341 -34.25 -7.44 -5.12
C LEU A 341 -34.42 -7.53 -6.64
N PHE A 342 -33.41 -7.98 -7.37
CA PHE A 342 -33.52 -8.24 -8.80
C PHE A 342 -34.62 -9.26 -9.09
N ALA A 343 -34.74 -10.33 -8.30
CA ALA A 343 -35.80 -11.31 -8.41
C ALA A 343 -37.20 -10.70 -8.23
N LYS A 344 -37.33 -9.64 -7.44
CA LYS A 344 -38.61 -8.91 -7.27
C LYS A 344 -38.90 -7.94 -8.38
N TRP A 345 -37.88 -7.29 -8.94
CA TRP A 345 -38.03 -6.22 -9.92
C TRP A 345 -38.15 -6.75 -11.34
N ILE A 346 -37.50 -7.87 -11.65
CA ILE A 346 -37.50 -8.49 -12.97
C ILE A 346 -38.62 -9.52 -13.03
N ARG A 347 -39.62 -9.29 -13.87
CA ARG A 347 -40.81 -10.17 -14.01
C ARG A 347 -41.00 -10.68 -15.43
N SER A 348 -40.58 -9.93 -16.43
CA SER A 348 -40.79 -10.25 -17.81
C SER A 348 -39.58 -9.84 -18.67
N HIS A 349 -39.56 -10.33 -19.93
CA HIS A 349 -38.55 -9.94 -20.91
C HIS A 349 -38.49 -8.42 -21.17
N ARG A 350 -39.52 -7.66 -20.79
CA ARG A 350 -39.55 -6.20 -20.94
C ARG A 350 -38.71 -5.47 -19.91
N ASP A 351 -38.38 -6.16 -18.81
CA ASP A 351 -37.54 -5.64 -17.73
C ASP A 351 -36.06 -5.88 -18.00
N LEU A 352 -35.73 -6.58 -19.09
CA LEU A 352 -34.39 -6.94 -19.51
C LEU A 352 -33.93 -6.16 -20.76
N PRO A 353 -32.62 -5.84 -20.90
CA PRO A 353 -31.60 -6.07 -19.91
C PRO A 353 -31.74 -5.14 -18.69
N PHE A 354 -31.52 -5.68 -17.50
CA PHE A 354 -31.43 -4.88 -16.28
C PHE A 354 -29.95 -4.56 -15.98
N LEU A 355 -29.60 -3.28 -15.93
CA LEU A 355 -28.22 -2.82 -15.90
C LEU A 355 -28.00 -1.91 -14.69
N ALA A 356 -27.37 -2.46 -13.64
CA ALA A 356 -27.12 -1.76 -12.38
C ALA A 356 -25.63 -1.59 -12.11
N ASN A 357 -25.27 -0.47 -11.49
CA ASN A 357 -23.95 -0.16 -10.97
C ASN A 357 -24.07 0.54 -9.63
N GLN A 358 -23.10 0.39 -8.73
CA GLN A 358 -22.93 1.29 -7.59
C GLN A 358 -21.47 1.67 -7.39
N TRP A 359 -21.26 2.91 -6.98
CA TRP A 359 -19.99 3.45 -6.51
C TRP A 359 -20.02 3.44 -4.98
N THR A 360 -19.11 2.71 -4.35
CA THR A 360 -19.17 2.49 -2.91
C THR A 360 -17.83 2.02 -2.34
N ASN A 361 -17.78 1.83 -1.03
CA ASN A 361 -16.70 1.11 -0.35
C ASN A 361 -17.16 -0.27 0.10
N ILE A 362 -16.20 -1.17 0.25
CA ILE A 362 -16.39 -2.49 0.84
C ILE A 362 -15.24 -2.82 1.79
N VAL A 363 -15.46 -3.83 2.63
CA VAL A 363 -14.46 -4.30 3.59
C VAL A 363 -14.21 -5.79 3.40
N ARG A 364 -12.93 -6.16 3.19
CA ARG A 364 -12.45 -7.54 3.13
C ARG A 364 -11.29 -7.71 4.10
N TRP A 365 -11.45 -8.52 5.12
CA TRP A 365 -10.47 -8.66 6.22
C TRP A 365 -9.37 -9.68 5.93
N GLU A 366 -9.11 -9.98 4.64
CA GLU A 366 -8.31 -11.11 4.15
C GLU A 366 -6.79 -10.93 4.26
N PHE A 367 -6.30 -9.69 4.41
CA PHE A 367 -4.88 -9.41 4.19
C PHE A 367 -4.08 -9.30 5.48
N LYS A 368 -3.04 -10.16 5.62
CA LYS A 368 -2.05 -10.07 6.71
C LYS A 368 -1.09 -8.89 6.50
N ASN A 369 -0.69 -8.62 5.24
CA ASN A 369 0.24 -7.55 4.88
C ASN A 369 -0.40 -6.60 3.86
N PRO A 370 -1.19 -5.61 4.30
CA PRO A 370 -1.83 -4.67 3.40
C PRO A 370 -0.79 -3.74 2.74
N THR A 371 -1.04 -3.41 1.48
CA THR A 371 -0.27 -2.44 0.70
C THR A 371 -1.23 -1.36 0.19
N PRO A 372 -1.00 -0.07 0.48
CA PRO A 372 -1.91 1.00 0.08
C PRO A 372 -2.30 0.91 -1.39
N PHE A 373 -3.57 1.11 -1.71
CA PHE A 373 -4.23 0.96 -3.00
C PHE A 373 -4.22 -0.46 -3.59
N ILE A 374 -3.20 -1.28 -3.38
CA ILE A 374 -3.04 -2.60 -4.04
C ILE A 374 -3.78 -3.70 -3.30
N ARG A 375 -3.57 -3.79 -1.98
CA ARG A 375 -4.20 -4.76 -1.08
C ARG A 375 -4.60 -4.07 0.22
N THR A 376 -5.84 -3.66 0.32
CA THR A 376 -6.38 -2.92 1.46
C THR A 376 -7.58 -3.65 2.04
N ARG A 377 -7.83 -3.49 3.32
CA ARG A 377 -9.00 -4.08 3.98
C ARG A 377 -10.27 -3.33 3.64
N GLU A 378 -10.20 -2.00 3.57
CA GLU A 378 -11.26 -1.14 3.08
C GLU A 378 -10.79 -0.43 1.80
N PHE A 379 -11.64 -0.35 0.78
CA PHE A 379 -11.35 0.34 -0.47
C PHE A 379 -12.61 0.84 -1.17
N LEU A 380 -12.44 1.89 -1.96
CA LEU A 380 -13.45 2.35 -2.88
C LEU A 380 -13.43 1.53 -4.16
N TRP A 381 -14.58 1.27 -4.69
CA TRP A 381 -14.74 0.56 -5.94
C TRP A 381 -16.03 0.93 -6.67
N GLN A 382 -16.13 0.42 -7.86
CA GLN A 382 -17.36 0.30 -8.60
C GLN A 382 -17.66 -1.19 -8.75
N GLU A 383 -18.90 -1.56 -8.50
CA GLU A 383 -19.44 -2.88 -8.80
C GLU A 383 -20.66 -2.77 -9.69
N GLY A 384 -20.62 -3.45 -10.81
CA GLY A 384 -21.75 -3.53 -11.72
C GLY A 384 -22.32 -4.93 -11.74
N HIS A 385 -23.64 -5.02 -11.81
CA HIS A 385 -24.39 -6.24 -11.83
C HIS A 385 -25.50 -6.15 -12.88
N THR A 386 -25.50 -7.04 -13.87
CA THR A 386 -26.48 -6.97 -14.96
C THR A 386 -27.21 -8.30 -15.14
N VAL A 387 -28.42 -8.21 -15.67
CA VAL A 387 -29.29 -9.35 -15.90
C VAL A 387 -29.80 -9.30 -17.34
N HIS A 388 -29.72 -10.42 -18.03
CA HIS A 388 -29.99 -10.56 -19.46
C HIS A 388 -30.89 -11.75 -19.76
N ALA A 389 -31.56 -11.71 -20.93
CA ALA A 389 -32.42 -12.80 -21.37
C ALA A 389 -31.63 -14.01 -21.92
N THR A 390 -30.48 -13.76 -22.55
CA THR A 390 -29.70 -14.83 -23.20
C THR A 390 -28.24 -14.84 -22.75
N PHE A 391 -27.56 -15.97 -23.00
CA PHE A 391 -26.13 -16.11 -22.77
C PHE A 391 -25.32 -15.08 -23.56
N GLU A 392 -25.68 -14.92 -24.83
CA GLU A 392 -24.96 -14.07 -25.79
C GLU A 392 -25.04 -12.58 -25.40
N GLU A 393 -26.23 -12.13 -24.91
CA GLU A 393 -26.38 -10.75 -24.42
C GLU A 393 -25.47 -10.51 -23.19
N ALA A 394 -25.41 -11.46 -22.26
CA ALA A 394 -24.55 -11.40 -21.09
C ALA A 394 -23.07 -11.43 -21.50
N GLU A 395 -22.69 -12.30 -22.42
CA GLU A 395 -21.33 -12.40 -22.95
C GLU A 395 -20.86 -11.09 -23.61
N GLN A 396 -21.72 -10.50 -24.47
CA GLN A 396 -21.42 -9.19 -25.07
C GLN A 396 -21.18 -8.10 -24.01
N MET A 397 -21.98 -8.12 -22.92
CA MET A 397 -21.81 -7.18 -21.82
C MET A 397 -20.45 -7.39 -21.12
N VAL A 398 -20.04 -8.63 -20.87
CA VAL A 398 -18.75 -8.95 -20.24
C VAL A 398 -17.59 -8.38 -21.03
N TYR A 399 -17.54 -8.59 -22.34
CA TYR A 399 -16.47 -8.07 -23.20
C TYR A 399 -16.54 -6.54 -23.36
N LYS A 400 -17.76 -5.97 -23.40
CA LYS A 400 -17.95 -4.52 -23.48
C LYS A 400 -17.39 -3.81 -22.24
N ILE A 401 -17.65 -4.34 -21.06
CA ILE A 401 -17.12 -3.80 -19.80
C ILE A 401 -15.59 -4.00 -19.72
N LEU A 402 -15.09 -5.16 -20.14
CA LEU A 402 -13.64 -5.40 -20.18
C LEU A 402 -12.92 -4.36 -21.05
N GLU A 403 -13.52 -3.98 -22.20
CA GLU A 403 -13.00 -2.92 -23.07
C GLU A 403 -13.03 -1.55 -22.38
N PHE A 404 -14.11 -1.22 -21.64
CA PHE A 404 -14.16 0.02 -20.86
C PHE A 404 -13.08 0.09 -19.78
N TYR A 405 -12.79 -1.03 -19.11
CA TYR A 405 -11.70 -1.10 -18.16
C TYR A 405 -10.33 -0.93 -18.82
N ARG A 406 -10.13 -1.53 -20.02
CA ARG A 406 -8.91 -1.28 -20.81
C ARG A 406 -8.76 0.21 -21.11
N MET A 407 -9.84 0.90 -21.56
CA MET A 407 -9.82 2.32 -21.82
C MET A 407 -9.49 3.17 -20.58
N VAL A 408 -9.99 2.81 -19.38
CA VAL A 408 -9.61 3.49 -18.13
C VAL A 408 -8.09 3.40 -17.90
N TYR A 409 -7.51 2.21 -18.08
CA TYR A 409 -6.08 2.03 -17.83
C TYR A 409 -5.23 2.63 -18.96
N GLU A 410 -5.53 2.38 -20.21
CA GLU A 410 -4.69 2.81 -21.33
C GLU A 410 -4.93 4.27 -21.73
N ASP A 411 -6.19 4.68 -21.98
CA ASP A 411 -6.51 6.00 -22.51
C ASP A 411 -6.44 7.11 -21.45
N LEU A 412 -6.89 6.79 -20.20
CA LEU A 412 -6.90 7.76 -19.10
C LEU A 412 -5.59 7.73 -18.31
N CYS A 413 -5.17 6.53 -17.84
CA CYS A 413 -4.03 6.35 -16.95
C CYS A 413 -2.71 6.09 -17.69
N ALA A 414 -2.68 5.97 -19.01
CA ALA A 414 -1.50 5.63 -19.81
C ALA A 414 -0.78 4.34 -19.35
N CYS A 415 -1.52 3.38 -18.79
CA CYS A 415 -1.04 2.11 -18.26
C CYS A 415 -1.44 0.97 -19.22
N PRO A 416 -0.50 0.35 -19.95
CA PRO A 416 -0.83 -0.78 -20.82
C PRO A 416 -1.26 -1.99 -19.98
N VAL A 417 -2.31 -2.68 -20.45
CA VAL A 417 -2.87 -3.86 -19.82
C VAL A 417 -3.15 -4.95 -20.86
N ILE A 418 -3.24 -6.19 -20.40
CA ILE A 418 -3.45 -7.36 -21.24
C ILE A 418 -4.84 -7.94 -20.95
N PRO A 419 -5.84 -7.70 -21.82
CA PRO A 419 -7.15 -8.33 -21.72
C PRO A 419 -7.09 -9.81 -22.03
N GLY A 420 -7.73 -10.63 -21.17
CA GLY A 420 -7.74 -12.07 -21.33
C GLY A 420 -8.85 -12.76 -20.56
N ILE A 421 -8.93 -14.09 -20.72
CA ILE A 421 -9.86 -14.98 -19.99
C ILE A 421 -9.06 -15.68 -18.90
N LYS A 422 -9.60 -15.74 -17.69
CA LYS A 422 -9.01 -16.49 -16.57
C LYS A 422 -9.12 -18.00 -16.83
N THR A 423 -8.17 -18.75 -16.26
CA THR A 423 -8.24 -20.20 -16.26
C THR A 423 -9.37 -20.69 -15.34
N GLU A 424 -9.72 -21.98 -15.42
CA GLU A 424 -10.72 -22.58 -14.53
C GLU A 424 -10.33 -22.44 -13.05
N ASN A 425 -9.03 -22.53 -12.72
CA ASN A 425 -8.52 -22.42 -11.35
C ASN A 425 -8.51 -20.97 -10.83
N GLU A 426 -8.51 -19.97 -11.72
CA GLU A 426 -8.40 -18.54 -11.36
C GLU A 426 -9.70 -17.76 -11.66
N LYS A 427 -10.74 -18.40 -12.22
CA LYS A 427 -12.02 -17.75 -12.48
C LYS A 427 -12.78 -17.45 -11.20
N PHE A 428 -13.73 -16.56 -11.26
CA PHE A 428 -14.65 -16.26 -10.15
C PHE A 428 -15.46 -17.51 -9.78
N PRO A 429 -15.47 -17.91 -8.48
CA PRO A 429 -16.24 -19.07 -8.03
C PRO A 429 -17.73 -18.95 -8.37
N GLY A 430 -18.31 -19.98 -8.96
CA GLY A 430 -19.69 -19.99 -9.40
C GLY A 430 -19.97 -19.28 -10.74
N GLY A 431 -18.97 -18.64 -11.36
CA GLY A 431 -19.09 -18.06 -12.69
C GLY A 431 -18.94 -19.08 -13.83
N ALA A 432 -19.55 -18.81 -14.98
CA ALA A 432 -19.31 -19.58 -16.20
C ALA A 432 -17.89 -19.33 -16.72
N PHE A 433 -17.50 -18.08 -16.84
CA PHE A 433 -16.12 -17.66 -17.11
C PHE A 433 -15.84 -16.26 -16.57
N THR A 434 -14.57 -15.94 -16.40
CA THR A 434 -14.09 -14.63 -15.95
C THR A 434 -13.14 -14.04 -16.98
N THR A 435 -13.34 -12.78 -17.31
CA THR A 435 -12.34 -11.98 -18.05
C THR A 435 -11.63 -11.03 -17.10
N SER A 436 -10.37 -10.72 -17.39
CA SER A 436 -9.57 -9.74 -16.65
C SER A 436 -8.73 -8.89 -17.56
N ILE A 437 -8.34 -7.73 -17.08
CA ILE A 437 -7.20 -6.99 -17.60
C ILE A 437 -6.04 -7.11 -16.60
N GLU A 438 -4.88 -7.53 -17.08
CA GLU A 438 -3.69 -7.74 -16.25
C GLU A 438 -2.64 -6.68 -16.57
N GLY A 439 -2.16 -5.99 -15.53
CA GLY A 439 -1.03 -5.07 -15.61
C GLY A 439 0.27 -5.76 -15.25
N PHE A 440 1.39 -5.26 -15.77
CA PHE A 440 2.71 -5.71 -15.39
C PHE A 440 3.54 -4.56 -14.84
N LEU A 441 4.04 -4.72 -13.62
CA LEU A 441 4.70 -3.66 -12.85
C LEU A 441 6.23 -3.70 -13.02
N PRO A 442 6.93 -2.56 -12.79
CA PRO A 442 8.38 -2.49 -12.93
C PRO A 442 9.18 -3.42 -12.01
N ASN A 443 8.59 -3.88 -10.91
CA ASN A 443 9.21 -4.85 -9.99
C ASN A 443 9.03 -6.32 -10.43
N GLY A 444 8.62 -6.57 -11.66
CA GLY A 444 8.47 -7.92 -12.22
C GLY A 444 7.24 -8.68 -11.73
N LYS A 445 6.22 -7.99 -11.21
CA LYS A 445 4.97 -8.61 -10.75
C LYS A 445 3.79 -8.24 -11.64
N GLY A 446 2.98 -9.25 -11.95
CA GLY A 446 1.65 -9.06 -12.49
C GLY A 446 0.67 -8.53 -11.44
N VAL A 447 -0.32 -7.81 -11.88
CA VAL A 447 -1.42 -7.32 -11.04
C VAL A 447 -2.72 -7.38 -11.79
N GLN A 448 -3.74 -8.01 -11.18
CA GLN A 448 -5.10 -7.98 -11.70
C GLN A 448 -5.68 -6.58 -11.52
N CYS A 449 -5.95 -5.91 -12.62
CA CYS A 449 -6.38 -4.53 -12.66
C CYS A 449 -7.90 -4.37 -12.49
N ALA A 450 -8.67 -5.16 -13.24
CA ALA A 450 -10.13 -5.21 -13.14
C ALA A 450 -10.64 -6.54 -13.72
N THR A 451 -11.89 -6.92 -13.37
CA THR A 451 -12.52 -8.15 -13.83
C THR A 451 -13.94 -7.92 -14.30
N SER A 452 -14.35 -8.71 -15.29
CA SER A 452 -15.73 -8.81 -15.74
C SER A 452 -16.11 -10.30 -15.87
N HIS A 453 -17.15 -10.69 -15.15
CA HIS A 453 -17.55 -12.09 -14.96
C HIS A 453 -18.85 -12.37 -15.70
N HIS A 454 -18.87 -13.48 -16.45
CA HIS A 454 -20.10 -14.11 -16.88
C HIS A 454 -20.54 -15.09 -15.80
N LEU A 455 -21.58 -14.80 -15.06
CA LEU A 455 -22.03 -15.60 -13.93
C LEU A 455 -22.88 -16.83 -14.34
N GLY A 456 -23.20 -16.92 -15.64
CA GLY A 456 -24.13 -17.97 -16.09
C GLY A 456 -25.52 -17.78 -15.48
N GLN A 457 -26.11 -18.89 -15.04
CA GLN A 457 -27.40 -18.92 -14.37
C GLN A 457 -27.30 -19.41 -12.91
N ASN A 458 -26.11 -19.60 -12.37
CA ASN A 458 -25.94 -20.16 -11.03
C ASN A 458 -26.55 -19.27 -9.95
N PHE A 459 -26.28 -17.96 -10.00
CA PHE A 459 -26.88 -17.01 -9.07
C PHE A 459 -28.37 -16.80 -9.32
N SER A 460 -28.82 -16.85 -10.60
CA SER A 460 -30.25 -16.78 -10.92
C SER A 460 -31.03 -17.97 -10.37
N LYS A 461 -30.45 -19.16 -10.35
CA LYS A 461 -31.04 -20.35 -9.70
C LYS A 461 -31.11 -20.15 -8.19
N MET A 462 -30.02 -19.69 -7.56
CA MET A 462 -29.94 -19.51 -6.11
C MET A 462 -30.92 -18.44 -5.58
N PHE A 463 -31.07 -17.34 -6.29
CA PHE A 463 -31.90 -16.20 -5.89
C PHE A 463 -33.25 -16.14 -6.59
N GLU A 464 -33.58 -17.15 -7.44
CA GLU A 464 -34.85 -17.25 -8.17
C GLU A 464 -35.11 -16.06 -9.09
N ILE A 465 -34.05 -15.58 -9.81
CA ILE A 465 -34.20 -14.50 -10.78
C ILE A 465 -34.77 -15.08 -12.07
N VAL A 466 -36.09 -15.07 -12.15
CA VAL A 466 -36.90 -15.67 -13.21
C VAL A 466 -37.73 -14.62 -13.90
N PHE A 467 -37.78 -14.63 -15.23
CA PHE A 467 -38.63 -13.73 -16.03
C PHE A 467 -39.57 -14.53 -16.95
N LEU A 468 -40.65 -13.88 -17.38
CA LEU A 468 -41.52 -14.45 -18.42
C LEU A 468 -41.01 -14.00 -19.80
N ASP A 469 -40.73 -14.97 -20.67
CA ASP A 469 -40.37 -14.68 -22.06
C ASP A 469 -41.57 -14.17 -22.88
N LYS A 470 -41.41 -13.98 -24.20
CA LYS A 470 -42.45 -13.50 -25.11
C LYS A 470 -43.64 -14.45 -25.20
N GLU A 471 -43.40 -15.72 -24.99
CA GLU A 471 -44.40 -16.83 -24.97
C GLU A 471 -44.98 -17.06 -23.58
N LYS A 472 -44.71 -16.19 -22.61
CA LYS A 472 -45.15 -16.29 -21.20
C LYS A 472 -44.62 -17.54 -20.47
N LYS A 473 -43.51 -18.15 -20.95
CA LYS A 473 -42.83 -19.22 -20.27
C LYS A 473 -41.82 -18.66 -19.27
N LYS A 474 -41.64 -19.33 -18.14
CA LYS A 474 -40.64 -18.95 -17.13
C LYS A 474 -39.25 -19.34 -17.63
N GLN A 475 -38.32 -18.38 -17.61
CA GLN A 475 -36.92 -18.57 -17.96
C GLN A 475 -36.03 -18.07 -16.81
N LEU A 476 -34.93 -18.77 -16.53
CA LEU A 476 -33.89 -18.28 -15.66
C LEU A 476 -33.06 -17.20 -16.40
N ALA A 477 -32.76 -16.12 -15.74
CA ALA A 477 -31.96 -15.06 -16.33
C ALA A 477 -30.46 -15.37 -16.36
N TRP A 478 -29.74 -14.76 -17.29
CA TRP A 478 -28.29 -14.77 -17.36
C TRP A 478 -27.72 -13.52 -16.70
N GLN A 479 -26.60 -13.66 -15.98
CA GLN A 479 -26.08 -12.54 -15.19
C GLN A 479 -24.61 -12.27 -15.46
N THR A 480 -24.24 -11.02 -15.23
CA THR A 480 -22.82 -10.59 -15.19
C THR A 480 -22.56 -9.79 -13.93
N SER A 481 -21.31 -9.83 -13.46
CA SER A 481 -20.80 -8.89 -12.47
C SER A 481 -19.42 -8.39 -12.86
N TRP A 482 -19.09 -7.16 -12.47
CA TRP A 482 -17.84 -6.54 -12.90
C TRP A 482 -17.41 -5.45 -11.94
N GLY A 483 -16.08 -5.31 -11.74
CA GLY A 483 -15.53 -4.40 -10.74
C GLY A 483 -14.19 -3.80 -11.08
N LEU A 484 -14.04 -2.52 -10.68
CA LEU A 484 -12.81 -1.74 -10.73
C LEU A 484 -12.65 -0.98 -9.40
N THR A 485 -11.43 -0.93 -8.86
CA THR A 485 -11.16 -0.39 -7.53
C THR A 485 -10.11 0.72 -7.55
N THR A 486 -9.87 1.36 -6.42
CA THR A 486 -8.74 2.29 -6.20
C THR A 486 -7.35 1.65 -6.42
N ARG A 487 -7.27 0.33 -6.66
CA ARG A 487 -6.04 -0.33 -7.15
C ARG A 487 -5.50 0.35 -8.42
N THR A 488 -6.36 0.90 -9.26
CA THR A 488 -5.98 1.66 -10.45
C THR A 488 -5.00 2.78 -10.13
N ILE A 489 -5.18 3.48 -8.99
CA ILE A 489 -4.27 4.54 -8.54
C ILE A 489 -2.91 3.94 -8.17
N GLY A 490 -2.89 2.84 -7.42
CA GLY A 490 -1.64 2.17 -7.05
C GLY A 490 -0.84 1.70 -8.26
N VAL A 491 -1.51 1.09 -9.23
CA VAL A 491 -0.90 0.65 -10.50
C VAL A 491 -0.31 1.83 -11.28
N LEU A 492 -1.05 2.94 -11.39
CA LEU A 492 -0.60 4.17 -12.04
C LEU A 492 0.70 4.69 -11.38
N VAL A 493 0.72 4.81 -10.05
CA VAL A 493 1.90 5.26 -9.32
C VAL A 493 3.08 4.33 -9.50
N MET A 494 2.87 3.02 -9.37
CA MET A 494 3.92 2.02 -9.51
C MET A 494 4.50 1.99 -10.93
N MET A 495 3.68 2.19 -11.96
CA MET A 495 4.14 2.20 -13.36
C MET A 495 4.93 3.47 -13.68
N HIS A 496 4.39 4.65 -13.40
CA HIS A 496 4.90 5.91 -13.89
C HIS A 496 5.84 6.63 -12.93
N GLY A 497 5.64 6.53 -11.62
CA GLY A 497 6.47 7.22 -10.62
C GLY A 497 7.95 6.90 -10.77
N ASP A 498 8.80 7.87 -10.45
CA ASP A 498 10.27 7.79 -10.48
C ASP A 498 10.91 8.13 -9.12
N ASN A 499 12.23 8.28 -9.09
CA ASN A 499 12.97 8.60 -7.86
C ASN A 499 12.79 10.06 -7.39
N LYS A 500 12.02 10.87 -8.12
CA LYS A 500 11.66 12.24 -7.73
C LYS A 500 10.20 12.35 -7.24
N GLY A 501 9.40 11.30 -7.41
CA GLY A 501 8.01 11.25 -6.97
C GLY A 501 7.03 10.76 -8.01
N LEU A 502 5.81 11.29 -7.95
CA LEU A 502 4.77 10.99 -8.92
C LEU A 502 5.14 11.52 -10.31
N VAL A 503 4.69 10.79 -11.34
CA VAL A 503 4.62 11.24 -12.73
C VAL A 503 3.20 10.96 -13.19
N LEU A 504 2.37 11.98 -13.28
CA LEU A 504 0.95 11.79 -13.57
C LEU A 504 0.65 12.00 -15.05
N PRO A 505 -0.05 11.05 -15.70
CA PRO A 505 -0.58 11.26 -17.04
C PRO A 505 -1.52 12.47 -17.06
N PRO A 506 -1.40 13.37 -18.04
CA PRO A 506 -2.18 14.61 -18.10
C PRO A 506 -3.69 14.44 -17.97
N LYS A 507 -4.26 13.37 -18.55
CA LYS A 507 -5.71 13.15 -18.51
C LYS A 507 -6.24 12.90 -17.11
N VAL A 508 -5.47 12.24 -16.24
CA VAL A 508 -5.88 11.87 -14.87
C VAL A 508 -5.32 12.80 -13.80
N ALA A 509 -4.29 13.60 -14.10
CA ALA A 509 -3.67 14.50 -13.13
C ALA A 509 -4.68 15.50 -12.55
N PRO A 510 -4.75 15.67 -11.21
CA PRO A 510 -5.57 16.71 -10.57
C PRO A 510 -5.26 18.11 -11.10
N THR A 511 -3.99 18.39 -11.24
CA THR A 511 -3.45 19.63 -11.84
C THR A 511 -2.59 19.26 -13.04
N GLN A 512 -2.89 19.83 -14.20
CA GLN A 512 -2.14 19.60 -15.44
C GLN A 512 -0.99 20.57 -15.61
N VAL A 513 -1.18 21.79 -15.12
CA VAL A 513 -0.23 22.88 -15.24
C VAL A 513 -0.10 23.62 -13.92
N VAL A 514 1.13 23.90 -13.49
CA VAL A 514 1.38 24.85 -12.43
C VAL A 514 2.19 26.03 -12.95
N ILE A 515 1.81 27.24 -12.58
CA ILE A 515 2.50 28.47 -12.94
C ILE A 515 3.25 28.98 -11.73
N VAL A 516 4.58 29.10 -11.82
CA VAL A 516 5.45 29.55 -10.73
C VAL A 516 6.24 30.79 -11.16
N PRO A 517 5.85 31.99 -10.71
CA PRO A 517 6.56 33.22 -11.01
C PRO A 517 7.87 33.30 -10.21
N ILE A 518 8.95 33.79 -10.84
CA ILE A 518 10.23 34.06 -10.21
C ILE A 518 10.30 35.57 -9.94
N LYS A 519 10.13 35.94 -8.66
CA LYS A 519 10.18 37.33 -8.19
C LYS A 519 11.48 37.59 -7.45
N THR A 520 12.10 38.75 -7.67
CA THR A 520 13.21 39.26 -6.87
C THR A 520 12.80 40.58 -6.19
N SER A 521 13.45 40.93 -5.11
CA SER A 521 13.16 42.17 -4.34
C SER A 521 13.31 43.48 -5.15
N LYS A 522 13.84 43.41 -6.38
CA LYS A 522 14.07 44.51 -7.30
C LYS A 522 13.11 44.58 -8.47
N ASP A 523 12.22 43.58 -8.60
CA ASP A 523 11.30 43.48 -9.74
C ASP A 523 9.97 44.17 -9.45
N ASN A 524 9.30 44.61 -10.52
CA ASN A 524 7.91 45.04 -10.44
C ASN A 524 7.04 43.77 -10.25
N ALA A 525 6.65 43.49 -9.02
CA ALA A 525 5.85 42.30 -8.69
C ALA A 525 4.50 42.32 -9.40
N GLU A 526 3.88 43.47 -9.60
CA GLU A 526 2.58 43.62 -10.24
C GLU A 526 2.61 43.16 -11.71
N GLU A 527 3.67 43.51 -12.45
CA GLU A 527 3.83 43.07 -13.85
C GLU A 527 3.97 41.55 -13.99
N ILE A 528 4.82 40.96 -13.10
CA ILE A 528 5.05 39.50 -13.09
C ILE A 528 3.77 38.75 -12.71
N LEU A 529 3.08 39.16 -11.64
CA LEU A 529 1.84 38.56 -11.19
C LEU A 529 0.71 38.78 -12.19
N GLY A 530 0.59 39.95 -12.78
CA GLY A 530 -0.40 40.28 -13.82
C GLY A 530 -0.31 39.34 -15.01
N LYS A 531 0.90 39.04 -15.50
CA LYS A 531 1.10 38.11 -16.61
C LYS A 531 0.77 36.65 -16.21
N GLY A 532 1.08 36.24 -14.99
CA GLY A 532 0.70 34.93 -14.48
C GLY A 532 -0.80 34.74 -14.41
N ASN A 533 -1.52 35.74 -13.92
CA ASN A 533 -2.98 35.73 -13.89
C ASN A 533 -3.59 35.70 -15.29
N GLU A 534 -3.02 36.43 -16.24
CA GLU A 534 -3.48 36.39 -17.64
C GLU A 534 -3.39 34.96 -18.20
N ILE A 535 -2.23 34.30 -18.05
CA ILE A 535 -2.01 32.91 -18.50
C ILE A 535 -2.96 31.96 -17.75
N TYR A 536 -3.11 32.11 -16.44
CA TYR A 536 -4.00 31.30 -15.61
C TYR A 536 -5.46 31.38 -16.12
N GLU A 537 -5.98 32.57 -16.33
CA GLU A 537 -7.35 32.76 -16.81
C GLU A 537 -7.56 32.23 -18.23
N GLN A 538 -6.55 32.37 -19.11
CA GLN A 538 -6.61 31.77 -20.46
C GLN A 538 -6.67 30.24 -20.40
N LEU A 539 -5.82 29.59 -19.61
CA LEU A 539 -5.80 28.13 -19.46
C LEU A 539 -7.10 27.60 -18.84
N LYS A 540 -7.64 28.32 -17.84
CA LYS A 540 -8.89 27.97 -17.19
C LYS A 540 -10.10 28.03 -18.14
N LYS A 541 -10.15 29.03 -19.03
CA LYS A 541 -11.18 29.14 -20.09
C LYS A 541 -11.16 27.95 -21.04
N GLU A 542 -9.99 27.37 -21.25
CA GLU A 542 -9.79 26.17 -22.09
C GLU A 542 -9.98 24.85 -21.33
N ASN A 543 -10.56 24.90 -20.12
CA ASN A 543 -10.78 23.76 -19.22
C ASN A 543 -9.49 22.98 -18.85
N ILE A 544 -8.34 23.65 -18.84
CA ILE A 544 -7.08 23.10 -18.35
C ILE A 544 -7.04 23.26 -16.82
N ARG A 545 -6.77 22.18 -16.10
CA ARG A 545 -6.63 22.18 -14.62
C ARG A 545 -5.30 22.81 -14.27
N VAL A 546 -5.34 24.08 -13.86
CA VAL A 546 -4.17 24.92 -13.64
C VAL A 546 -4.16 25.52 -12.23
N ILE A 547 -2.98 25.60 -11.63
CA ILE A 547 -2.73 26.30 -10.37
C ILE A 547 -1.75 27.45 -10.64
N PHE A 548 -2.04 28.62 -10.08
CA PHE A 548 -1.10 29.73 -10.02
C PHE A 548 -0.49 29.81 -8.61
N ASP A 549 0.77 29.39 -8.48
CA ASP A 549 1.48 29.37 -7.19
C ASP A 549 2.31 30.65 -7.01
N ASP A 550 1.64 31.72 -6.61
CA ASP A 550 2.21 33.03 -6.31
C ASP A 550 2.61 33.21 -4.83
N SER A 551 2.43 32.15 -4.00
CA SER A 551 2.76 32.15 -2.57
C SER A 551 4.18 32.67 -2.30
N GLU A 552 4.34 33.48 -1.26
CA GLU A 552 5.63 33.99 -0.82
C GLU A 552 6.27 33.16 0.32
N MET A 553 5.59 32.11 0.77
CA MET A 553 6.06 31.30 1.89
C MET A 553 7.31 30.48 1.56
N HIS A 554 7.49 30.11 0.28
CA HIS A 554 8.58 29.26 -0.15
C HIS A 554 9.34 29.83 -1.35
N THR A 555 10.60 29.45 -1.48
CA THR A 555 11.43 29.81 -2.64
C THR A 555 10.95 29.12 -3.92
N PRO A 556 11.23 29.69 -5.12
CA PRO A 556 10.92 29.01 -6.36
C PRO A 556 11.50 27.59 -6.45
N GLY A 557 12.72 27.36 -5.95
CA GLY A 557 13.35 26.04 -5.92
C GLY A 557 12.55 25.01 -5.09
N TRP A 558 12.08 25.42 -3.90
CA TRP A 558 11.22 24.60 -3.07
C TRP A 558 9.90 24.24 -3.77
N LYS A 559 9.25 25.25 -4.39
CA LYS A 559 8.01 25.01 -5.18
C LYS A 559 8.25 24.06 -6.33
N TYR A 560 9.38 24.16 -7.02
CA TYR A 560 9.73 23.23 -8.09
C TYR A 560 9.83 21.80 -7.59
N ALA A 561 10.54 21.57 -6.48
CA ALA A 561 10.67 20.25 -5.86
C ALA A 561 9.30 19.69 -5.41
N GLN A 562 8.45 20.51 -4.81
CA GLN A 562 7.12 20.13 -4.35
C GLN A 562 6.20 19.72 -5.51
N TRP A 563 6.12 20.53 -6.58
CA TRP A 563 5.27 20.20 -7.73
C TRP A 563 5.83 19.05 -8.58
N GLU A 564 7.16 18.88 -8.59
CA GLU A 564 7.82 17.73 -9.19
C GLU A 564 7.50 16.43 -8.42
N LEU A 565 7.54 16.48 -7.08
CA LEU A 565 7.15 15.37 -6.20
C LEU A 565 5.67 14.99 -6.39
N LYS A 566 4.78 15.97 -6.53
CA LYS A 566 3.35 15.78 -6.79
C LYS A 566 3.04 15.34 -8.22
N GLY A 567 4.02 15.34 -9.11
CA GLY A 567 3.88 14.79 -10.46
C GLY A 567 3.07 15.64 -11.43
N VAL A 568 3.00 16.96 -11.24
CA VAL A 568 2.29 17.87 -12.15
C VAL A 568 2.94 17.84 -13.53
N PRO A 569 2.20 17.52 -14.61
CA PRO A 569 2.76 17.29 -15.95
C PRO A 569 3.60 18.44 -16.52
N ILE A 570 3.13 19.68 -16.37
CA ILE A 570 3.83 20.86 -16.88
C ILE A 570 3.95 21.93 -15.80
N ARG A 571 5.17 22.47 -15.63
CA ARG A 571 5.42 23.66 -14.83
C ARG A 571 5.84 24.80 -15.74
N ILE A 572 5.15 25.93 -15.62
CA ILE A 572 5.51 27.19 -16.30
C ILE A 572 6.35 28.01 -15.33
N GLU A 573 7.57 28.34 -15.73
CA GLU A 573 8.53 29.16 -15.00
C GLU A 573 8.77 30.45 -15.79
N TYR A 574 8.74 31.61 -15.13
CA TYR A 574 9.10 32.87 -15.78
C TYR A 574 9.45 33.94 -14.75
N GLY A 575 10.31 34.87 -15.15
CA GLY A 575 10.68 36.04 -14.42
C GLY A 575 10.77 37.25 -15.32
N LYS A 576 11.25 38.39 -14.79
CA LYS A 576 11.37 39.64 -15.56
C LYS A 576 12.17 39.50 -16.84
N LYS A 577 13.25 38.69 -16.82
CA LYS A 577 14.08 38.46 -18.02
C LYS A 577 13.37 37.72 -19.11
N ASP A 578 12.49 36.82 -18.76
CA ASP A 578 11.69 36.02 -19.72
C ASP A 578 10.60 36.91 -20.32
N LEU A 579 9.89 37.66 -19.48
CA LEU A 579 8.84 38.58 -19.93
C LEU A 579 9.38 39.66 -20.85
N SER A 580 10.61 40.21 -20.57
CA SER A 580 11.23 41.18 -21.46
C SER A 580 11.54 40.66 -22.87
N LYS A 581 11.60 39.32 -23.02
CA LYS A 581 11.74 38.63 -24.31
C LYS A 581 10.41 38.11 -24.88
N GLY A 582 9.29 38.37 -24.20
CA GLY A 582 7.97 37.90 -24.59
C GLY A 582 7.80 36.36 -24.51
N GLN A 583 8.51 35.71 -23.58
CA GLN A 583 8.52 34.25 -23.48
C GLN A 583 8.36 33.75 -22.04
N VAL A 584 8.03 32.48 -21.90
CA VAL A 584 8.02 31.70 -20.63
C VAL A 584 8.75 30.38 -20.85
N THR A 585 9.16 29.71 -19.77
CA THR A 585 9.82 28.40 -19.82
C THR A 585 8.87 27.31 -19.35
N PHE A 586 8.71 26.25 -20.14
CA PHE A 586 8.00 25.03 -19.75
C PHE A 586 9.01 24.02 -19.23
N PHE A 587 8.64 23.34 -18.16
CA PHE A 587 9.28 22.14 -17.65
C PHE A 587 8.31 20.96 -17.75
N CYS A 588 8.71 19.89 -18.43
CA CYS A 588 7.93 18.66 -18.56
C CYS A 588 8.37 17.66 -17.50
N ARG A 589 7.43 17.18 -16.68
CA ARG A 589 7.70 16.27 -15.55
C ARG A 589 8.17 14.88 -15.99
N ASP A 590 7.69 14.37 -17.11
CA ASP A 590 7.98 13.02 -17.61
C ASP A 590 9.38 12.85 -18.23
N THR A 591 9.96 13.93 -18.79
CA THR A 591 11.31 13.93 -19.38
C THR A 591 12.31 14.76 -18.58
N LEU A 592 11.84 15.62 -17.67
CA LEU A 592 12.64 16.60 -16.91
C LEU A 592 13.26 17.68 -17.82
N GLU A 593 12.80 17.84 -19.04
CA GLU A 593 13.30 18.79 -20.01
C GLU A 593 12.64 20.16 -19.87
N LYS A 594 13.40 21.19 -20.23
CA LYS A 594 12.94 22.58 -20.28
C LYS A 594 13.06 23.13 -21.68
N PHE A 595 12.06 23.90 -22.10
CA PHE A 595 12.09 24.66 -23.35
C PHE A 595 11.31 25.95 -23.22
N THR A 596 11.63 26.94 -24.06
CA THR A 596 11.00 28.26 -24.05
C THR A 596 9.84 28.33 -25.03
N VAL A 597 8.78 29.05 -24.64
CA VAL A 597 7.55 29.25 -25.42
C VAL A 597 7.23 30.74 -25.43
N LYS A 598 6.81 31.29 -26.58
CA LYS A 598 6.33 32.67 -26.64
C LYS A 598 5.04 32.83 -25.86
N CYS A 599 4.85 33.98 -25.21
CA CYS A 599 3.66 34.25 -24.41
C CYS A 599 2.35 34.14 -25.22
N GLU A 600 2.37 34.46 -26.48
CA GLU A 600 1.20 34.37 -27.42
C GLU A 600 0.81 32.93 -27.73
N ASP A 601 1.75 31.97 -27.67
CA ASP A 601 1.56 30.57 -28.08
C ASP A 601 1.30 29.65 -26.87
N VAL A 602 1.33 30.17 -25.63
CA VAL A 602 1.30 29.35 -24.40
C VAL A 602 0.13 28.36 -24.39
N VAL A 603 -1.08 28.81 -24.67
CA VAL A 603 -2.29 27.98 -24.60
C VAL A 603 -2.24 26.81 -25.60
N ASN A 604 -1.91 27.10 -26.86
CA ASN A 604 -1.81 26.07 -27.89
C ASN A 604 -0.69 25.09 -27.60
N LYS A 605 0.44 25.60 -27.14
CA LYS A 605 1.60 24.75 -26.82
C LYS A 605 1.37 23.86 -25.60
N ILE A 606 0.60 24.33 -24.60
CA ILE A 606 0.18 23.51 -23.46
C ILE A 606 -0.67 22.32 -23.95
N LYS A 607 -1.69 22.54 -24.77
CA LYS A 607 -2.55 21.48 -25.30
C LYS A 607 -1.73 20.42 -26.05
N GLU A 608 -0.90 20.85 -26.98
CA GLU A 608 0.00 19.97 -27.74
C GLU A 608 0.95 19.18 -26.83
N THR A 609 1.53 19.86 -25.81
CA THR A 609 2.49 19.25 -24.89
C THR A 609 1.80 18.22 -24.00
N LEU A 610 0.59 18.50 -23.47
CA LEU A 610 -0.17 17.56 -22.65
C LEU A 610 -0.51 16.28 -23.44
N ASP A 611 -0.95 16.41 -24.69
CA ASP A 611 -1.23 15.25 -25.55
C ASP A 611 0.04 14.45 -25.86
N THR A 612 1.15 15.13 -26.08
CA THR A 612 2.46 14.51 -26.32
C THR A 612 2.94 13.75 -25.10
N ILE A 613 2.83 14.33 -23.88
CA ILE A 613 3.17 13.67 -22.62
C ILE A 613 2.34 12.41 -22.43
N GLN A 614 1.00 12.49 -22.60
CA GLN A 614 0.09 11.35 -22.45
C GLN A 614 0.51 10.18 -23.34
N LYS A 615 0.78 10.45 -24.62
CA LYS A 615 1.19 9.44 -25.59
C LYS A 615 2.56 8.85 -25.26
N ARG A 616 3.54 9.68 -24.96
CA ARG A 616 4.92 9.28 -24.64
C ARG A 616 4.97 8.41 -23.38
N MET A 617 4.20 8.75 -22.35
CA MET A 617 4.09 7.95 -21.13
C MET A 617 3.54 6.55 -21.43
N PHE A 618 2.51 6.45 -22.27
CA PHE A 618 1.94 5.16 -22.66
C PHE A 618 2.93 4.32 -23.49
N GLU A 619 3.55 4.91 -24.51
CA GLU A 619 4.54 4.25 -25.37
C GLU A 619 5.74 3.72 -24.57
N LYS A 620 6.25 4.51 -23.60
CA LYS A 620 7.33 4.10 -22.70
C LYS A 620 6.96 2.83 -21.90
N GLN A 621 5.72 2.72 -21.42
CA GLN A 621 5.28 1.54 -20.67
C GLN A 621 5.04 0.33 -21.59
N ILE A 622 4.56 0.52 -22.81
CA ILE A 622 4.46 -0.57 -23.80
C ILE A 622 5.84 -1.16 -24.07
N GLU A 623 6.82 -0.30 -24.35
CA GLU A 623 8.20 -0.76 -24.62
C GLU A 623 8.78 -1.51 -23.40
N ARG A 624 8.57 -1.01 -22.18
CA ARG A 624 8.98 -1.70 -20.96
C ARG A 624 8.36 -3.10 -20.85
N VAL A 625 7.05 -3.23 -21.03
CA VAL A 625 6.35 -4.52 -20.96
C VAL A 625 6.90 -5.47 -22.02
N LYS A 626 7.08 -5.00 -23.26
CA LYS A 626 7.64 -5.79 -24.35
C LYS A 626 9.03 -6.32 -24.02
N ASN A 627 9.91 -5.46 -23.48
CA ASN A 627 11.29 -5.83 -23.11
C ASN A 627 11.36 -6.77 -21.89
N SER A 628 10.29 -6.83 -21.09
CA SER A 628 10.17 -7.71 -19.92
C SER A 628 9.23 -8.90 -20.18
N THR A 629 9.08 -9.31 -21.44
CA THR A 629 8.27 -10.46 -21.84
C THR A 629 9.14 -11.56 -22.43
N THR A 630 8.90 -12.80 -22.01
CA THR A 630 9.58 -14.00 -22.50
C THR A 630 8.56 -14.95 -23.13
N HIS A 631 8.84 -15.50 -24.30
CA HIS A 631 8.08 -16.59 -24.91
C HIS A 631 8.82 -17.91 -24.64
N ALA A 632 8.19 -18.83 -23.89
CA ALA A 632 8.80 -20.10 -23.49
C ALA A 632 7.97 -21.27 -24.01
N LYS A 633 8.61 -22.22 -24.67
CA LYS A 633 8.00 -23.44 -25.21
C LYS A 633 8.31 -24.69 -24.38
N ASP A 634 9.14 -24.58 -23.35
CA ASP A 634 9.52 -25.64 -22.42
C ASP A 634 9.64 -25.09 -20.99
N PHE A 635 9.67 -25.99 -20.00
CA PHE A 635 9.66 -25.63 -18.59
C PHE A 635 10.96 -24.91 -18.14
N ASN A 636 12.12 -25.19 -18.75
CA ASN A 636 13.35 -24.56 -18.33
C ASN A 636 13.38 -23.08 -18.77
N SER A 637 13.04 -22.81 -20.04
CA SER A 637 12.90 -21.44 -20.56
C SER A 637 11.83 -20.65 -19.80
N PHE A 638 10.74 -21.30 -19.39
CA PHE A 638 9.70 -20.72 -18.55
C PHE A 638 10.26 -20.31 -17.18
N LEU A 639 11.00 -21.20 -16.51
CA LEU A 639 11.58 -20.92 -15.19
C LEU A 639 12.64 -19.80 -15.27
N GLU A 640 13.47 -19.78 -16.32
CA GLU A 640 14.42 -18.68 -16.56
C GLU A 640 13.72 -17.33 -16.73
N GLY A 641 12.61 -17.29 -17.49
CA GLY A 641 11.81 -16.09 -17.66
C GLY A 641 11.23 -15.58 -16.32
N LEU A 642 10.66 -16.49 -15.51
CA LEU A 642 10.15 -16.16 -14.18
C LEU A 642 11.24 -15.66 -13.23
N ASN A 643 12.44 -16.25 -13.25
CA ASN A 643 13.54 -15.84 -12.39
C ASN A 643 14.14 -14.48 -12.79
N LYS A 644 14.03 -14.12 -14.06
CA LYS A 644 14.35 -12.75 -14.53
C LYS A 644 13.28 -11.72 -14.14
N GLY A 645 12.18 -12.15 -13.52
CA GLY A 645 11.05 -11.27 -13.20
C GLY A 645 10.27 -10.84 -14.44
N ASN A 646 10.20 -11.66 -15.48
CA ASN A 646 9.47 -11.37 -16.71
C ASN A 646 8.05 -11.91 -16.68
N LEU A 647 7.18 -11.36 -17.53
CA LEU A 647 5.97 -12.04 -17.99
C LEU A 647 6.37 -13.19 -18.91
N VAL A 648 5.80 -14.37 -18.70
CA VAL A 648 6.13 -15.52 -19.51
C VAL A 648 4.90 -16.01 -20.28
N TYR A 649 4.97 -15.92 -21.61
CA TYR A 649 3.97 -16.47 -22.51
C TYR A 649 4.35 -17.92 -22.85
N THR A 650 3.39 -18.82 -22.71
CA THR A 650 3.57 -20.25 -23.00
C THR A 650 2.42 -20.84 -23.81
N PRO A 651 2.68 -21.77 -24.73
CA PRO A 651 1.62 -22.63 -25.28
C PRO A 651 1.12 -23.58 -24.19
N TRP A 652 -0.19 -23.66 -23.99
CA TRP A 652 -0.81 -24.37 -22.86
C TRP A 652 -2.01 -25.22 -23.26
N CYS A 653 -2.23 -26.32 -22.54
CA CYS A 653 -3.23 -27.33 -22.82
C CYS A 653 -4.61 -27.06 -22.21
N LYS A 654 -4.80 -25.96 -21.44
CA LYS A 654 -6.03 -25.62 -20.66
C LYS A 654 -6.43 -26.60 -19.56
N ASP A 655 -5.56 -27.53 -19.19
CA ASP A 655 -5.82 -28.55 -18.17
C ASP A 655 -5.54 -27.97 -16.78
N SER A 656 -6.55 -28.01 -15.89
CA SER A 656 -6.46 -27.49 -14.51
C SER A 656 -5.40 -28.22 -13.68
N ASP A 657 -5.34 -29.56 -13.80
CA ASP A 657 -4.33 -30.37 -13.10
C ASP A 657 -2.92 -30.03 -13.57
N CYS A 658 -2.77 -29.71 -14.87
CA CYS A 658 -1.50 -29.27 -15.42
C CYS A 658 -1.06 -27.92 -14.83
N GLU A 659 -1.99 -26.98 -14.66
CA GLU A 659 -1.74 -25.69 -14.03
C GLU A 659 -1.24 -25.85 -12.59
N ASP A 660 -1.91 -26.67 -11.80
CA ASP A 660 -1.55 -26.89 -10.40
C ASP A 660 -0.17 -27.55 -10.26
N LYS A 661 0.14 -28.54 -11.11
CA LYS A 661 1.47 -29.17 -11.16
C LYS A 661 2.58 -28.19 -11.52
N VAL A 662 2.31 -27.21 -12.40
CA VAL A 662 3.28 -26.14 -12.69
C VAL A 662 3.53 -25.29 -11.45
N LYS A 663 2.45 -24.85 -10.76
CA LYS A 663 2.53 -24.05 -9.54
C LYS A 663 3.29 -24.78 -8.42
N GLU A 664 2.98 -26.06 -8.20
CA GLU A 664 3.65 -26.92 -7.22
C GLU A 664 5.14 -27.08 -7.53
N LYS A 665 5.49 -27.40 -8.78
CA LYS A 665 6.88 -27.59 -9.19
C LYS A 665 7.71 -26.32 -9.05
N VAL A 666 7.16 -25.14 -9.39
CA VAL A 666 7.82 -23.86 -9.18
C VAL A 666 8.04 -23.61 -7.68
N LYS A 667 7.05 -23.92 -6.84
CA LYS A 667 7.15 -23.79 -5.39
C LYS A 667 8.23 -24.71 -4.80
N GLU A 668 8.28 -25.97 -5.18
CA GLU A 668 9.31 -26.94 -4.76
C GLU A 668 10.73 -26.48 -5.13
N ILE A 669 10.92 -25.91 -6.34
CA ILE A 669 12.22 -25.38 -6.78
C ILE A 669 12.61 -24.17 -5.93
N ALA A 670 11.69 -23.26 -5.67
CA ALA A 670 11.93 -22.09 -4.86
C ALA A 670 12.29 -22.45 -3.39
N GLU A 671 11.64 -23.44 -2.81
CA GLU A 671 11.94 -23.94 -1.46
C GLU A 671 13.34 -24.60 -1.35
N LYS A 672 13.82 -25.23 -2.42
CA LYS A 672 15.14 -25.87 -2.46
C LYS A 672 16.31 -24.91 -2.69
N SER A 673 16.06 -23.77 -3.34
CA SER A 673 17.11 -22.82 -3.72
C SER A 673 17.62 -21.92 -2.59
N GLN A 674 17.02 -21.93 -1.38
CA GLN A 674 17.34 -21.03 -0.25
C GLN A 674 17.39 -19.52 -0.58
N GLU A 675 17.06 -19.13 -1.78
CA GLU A 675 16.99 -17.73 -2.18
C GLU A 675 15.64 -17.14 -1.72
N GLN A 676 15.61 -16.58 -0.52
CA GLN A 676 14.43 -16.00 0.12
C GLN A 676 13.76 -14.86 -0.67
N ASP A 677 14.47 -14.26 -1.60
CA ASP A 677 13.93 -13.15 -2.44
C ASP A 677 13.20 -13.64 -3.71
N THR A 678 13.24 -14.94 -4.02
CA THR A 678 12.59 -15.56 -5.20
C THR A 678 11.24 -16.22 -4.89
N VAL A 679 10.79 -16.26 -3.64
CA VAL A 679 9.55 -16.91 -3.21
C VAL A 679 8.33 -16.02 -3.47
N GLY A 680 8.00 -15.82 -4.73
CA GLY A 680 6.67 -15.38 -5.16
C GLY A 680 5.96 -16.57 -5.79
N THR A 681 4.72 -16.85 -5.36
CA THR A 681 3.89 -17.86 -6.00
C THR A 681 3.70 -17.51 -7.47
N CYS A 682 4.11 -18.42 -8.38
CA CYS A 682 3.78 -18.34 -9.79
C CYS A 682 2.27 -18.47 -9.97
N LYS A 683 1.69 -17.60 -10.79
CA LYS A 683 0.26 -17.65 -11.15
C LYS A 683 0.07 -17.56 -12.65
N THR A 684 -0.98 -18.20 -13.13
CA THR A 684 -1.52 -17.91 -14.46
C THR A 684 -2.30 -16.61 -14.37
N LEU A 685 -1.86 -15.58 -15.09
CA LEU A 685 -2.51 -14.26 -15.07
C LEU A 685 -3.81 -14.30 -15.87
N ASN A 686 -3.72 -14.60 -17.15
CA ASN A 686 -4.86 -14.88 -18.03
C ASN A 686 -4.42 -15.59 -19.33
N MET A 687 -5.39 -15.96 -20.14
CA MET A 687 -5.24 -16.36 -21.54
C MET A 687 -5.57 -15.12 -22.39
N PRO A 688 -4.62 -14.48 -23.10
CA PRO A 688 -4.86 -13.24 -23.80
C PRO A 688 -5.96 -13.36 -24.86
N LEU A 689 -6.79 -12.33 -25.02
CA LEU A 689 -7.78 -12.28 -26.12
C LEU A 689 -7.10 -12.15 -27.47
N LYS A 690 -6.04 -11.36 -27.54
CA LYS A 690 -5.20 -11.24 -28.74
C LYS A 690 -3.95 -12.10 -28.51
N GLN A 691 -3.81 -13.14 -29.28
CA GLN A 691 -2.69 -14.07 -29.18
C GLN A 691 -2.23 -14.51 -30.57
N GLU A 692 -0.97 -14.92 -30.66
CA GLU A 692 -0.41 -15.50 -31.87
C GLU A 692 -1.10 -16.85 -32.18
N LYS A 693 -1.22 -17.16 -33.45
CA LYS A 693 -1.79 -18.45 -33.86
C LYS A 693 -0.85 -19.59 -33.43
N LEU A 694 -1.38 -20.56 -32.73
CA LEU A 694 -0.65 -21.79 -32.42
C LEU A 694 -0.47 -22.61 -33.72
N ASN A 695 0.69 -23.21 -33.88
CA ASN A 695 0.95 -24.20 -34.92
C ASN A 695 0.31 -25.54 -34.53
N GLU A 696 0.04 -26.40 -35.51
CA GLU A 696 -0.60 -27.69 -35.25
C GLU A 696 0.22 -28.59 -34.33
N ASP A 697 1.55 -28.45 -34.35
CA ASP A 697 2.52 -29.23 -33.55
C ASP A 697 2.90 -28.58 -32.23
N ASP A 698 2.37 -27.39 -31.90
CA ASP A 698 2.67 -26.74 -30.63
C ASP A 698 2.13 -27.55 -29.45
N LYS A 699 3.04 -27.90 -28.52
CA LYS A 699 2.76 -28.68 -27.33
C LYS A 699 2.77 -27.78 -26.09
N CYS A 700 1.98 -28.18 -25.10
CA CYS A 700 2.01 -27.56 -23.78
C CYS A 700 3.45 -27.60 -23.24
N PHE A 701 3.94 -26.45 -22.82
CA PHE A 701 5.32 -26.24 -22.34
C PHE A 701 5.71 -27.14 -21.16
N PHE A 702 4.72 -27.69 -20.44
CA PHE A 702 4.92 -28.50 -19.24
C PHE A 702 4.60 -29.99 -19.45
N CYS A 703 3.36 -30.33 -19.87
CA CYS A 703 2.89 -31.70 -19.92
C CYS A 703 3.07 -32.37 -21.30
N GLY A 704 3.43 -31.61 -22.34
CA GLY A 704 3.64 -32.13 -23.70
C GLY A 704 2.35 -32.49 -24.46
N LYS A 705 1.15 -32.36 -23.87
CA LYS A 705 -0.14 -32.50 -24.58
C LYS A 705 -0.26 -31.40 -25.64
N LYS A 706 -1.14 -31.56 -26.64
CA LYS A 706 -1.41 -30.53 -27.64
C LYS A 706 -1.81 -29.22 -26.97
N ALA A 707 -1.18 -28.11 -27.36
CA ALA A 707 -1.53 -26.80 -26.89
C ALA A 707 -2.89 -26.35 -27.49
N GLN A 708 -3.70 -25.68 -26.68
CA GLN A 708 -5.00 -25.17 -27.07
C GLN A 708 -5.06 -23.64 -27.07
N THR A 709 -4.16 -23.00 -26.33
CA THR A 709 -4.09 -21.53 -26.17
C THR A 709 -2.69 -21.11 -25.73
N TRP A 710 -2.43 -19.81 -25.82
CA TRP A 710 -1.34 -19.20 -25.07
C TRP A 710 -1.85 -18.81 -23.68
N ALA A 711 -1.01 -18.96 -22.67
CA ALA A 711 -1.26 -18.47 -21.32
C ALA A 711 -0.12 -17.57 -20.86
N ILE A 712 -0.45 -16.57 -20.07
CA ILE A 712 0.53 -15.66 -19.47
C ILE A 712 0.71 -16.04 -18.01
N TRP A 713 1.97 -16.17 -17.62
CA TRP A 713 2.38 -16.48 -16.27
C TRP A 713 3.26 -15.39 -15.71
N GLY A 714 3.25 -15.25 -14.39
CA GLY A 714 4.11 -14.32 -13.70
C GLY A 714 4.01 -14.47 -12.19
N ARG A 715 4.89 -13.79 -11.49
CA ARG A 715 4.70 -13.51 -10.06
C ARG A 715 3.60 -12.47 -9.93
N SER A 716 2.74 -12.56 -8.93
CA SER A 716 1.58 -11.67 -8.77
C SER A 716 1.50 -11.11 -7.36
N TYR A 717 0.91 -9.94 -7.28
CA TYR A 717 0.50 -9.36 -6.01
C TYR A 717 -0.65 -10.15 -5.38
#